data_0cedcc461ad7a77010e74c67939c4a89
#
_entry.id   0cedcc461ad7a77010e74c67939c4a89
#
_cell.length_a   1.000
_cell.length_b   1.000
_cell.length_c   1.000
_cell.angle_alpha   90.00
_cell.angle_beta   90.00
_cell.angle_gamma   90.00
#
_symmetry.space_group_name_H-M   'P 1'
#
loop_
_entity.id
_entity.type
_entity.pdbx_description
1 polymer ?
#
loop_
_entity_poly.entity_id
_entity_poly.type
_entity_poly.pdbx_seq_one_letter_code
_entity_poly.pdbx_strand_id
1 'polypeptide(L)'
;MVSTRLGVNVTSEDSSHSMYKKAMNYGTEKISVANKNIDQVIERVGERVTENLDKTYKTVLAAPVVTLAFMILITGWFAYSAKDFEEQIVGDVEIYLPEGAESTDLLLEVREQWSTDISLIYIQTSNAKYENEGLNVTDESILKEISWVEGDDENIGESSTRRGLDYKKDDRGKEDGIVWVLSISQIIKEANSSDGRFVKSLCEHGLEERVPLSIPCSETDQGPWGSYSIPDQDRIDEIVSRLEGSLSGMVYDSNDDGIWDTTFILIGLRHDLSNADHKDFSEIHIHAQNILDNRSSVGFSQTTMTLTGLTKVLEDISDAVYDDLTQIMPWSLIFVVGIVTLLHRSWKIVLISGIPIVMALAVTIGSTVVFDVMLTPMIISAGPILVGLGVDYALHLVNRIEESKRRILDEIHERNYKSRQLGKSEEFLPDSWDSDLFREAVMETMGTTGKAVLLSAITTMIGFGVLTISNLVPIVPMRTVGITLVLGILCTLLFSCILVPVLAWLLRFNKRANPSSWKNIGKMPVKYFAVILIVTALFSGWGLMYMQEELSKPIAGSSEAPEGIKSLDTLANYSVEFQSGQTSMFIFSAEERSSLNGTTQIRDLPVLDTINLVENRVSEVDNTTTTSLITFLKSIHVTIGLDGNNVYTDSLWGILHSECWEWDGDSDIDFTELPLCVSLFAMEQLDSGSRAELRGDLVDVSLDTLSEEVRSMLMNENETKTLVYVEQPYMNLIKAGGLRDEIDLILAEESILLDTRTSKLTGGLPVSLDINKGIHDTQALTTIVTLFVLTAFLVMVFRNLRIGVKTMIPVAIVILWQPLLMRGGDVNVNVFTAMVGSIVFGIGVDDCIHMIERIREEGETPTGLARSIESTGQTIFETSATTMAGIAAGFLVAFPGLENFFMLMFLLIGFAFLTSVFLLPAIITAWYETKSRLSGKGTWIKFEGDALIDTSDDLVKDAVLLNE
;
A
#
# COMPACT_ATOMS: atom_id res chain seq x y z
N MET A 1 -30.37 -23.47 -28.24
CA MET A 1 -29.84 -24.69 -28.84
C MET A 1 -30.09 -25.91 -27.96
N VAL A 2 -31.26 -26.06 -27.37
CA VAL A 2 -31.69 -27.23 -26.56
C VAL A 2 -33.01 -27.82 -27.08
N SER A 3 -33.57 -27.29 -28.17
CA SER A 3 -34.88 -27.68 -28.65
C SER A 3 -34.86 -28.80 -29.75
N THR A 4 -33.69 -29.34 -30.12
CA THR A 4 -33.56 -30.24 -31.28
C THR A 4 -33.31 -31.71 -30.92
N ARG A 5 -33.48 -32.14 -29.67
CA ARG A 5 -33.29 -33.52 -29.27
C ARG A 5 -34.48 -34.22 -28.55
N LEU A 6 -35.65 -33.57 -28.52
CA LEU A 6 -36.86 -34.19 -28.03
C LEU A 6 -37.97 -33.90 -29.06
N GLY A 7 -38.13 -34.80 -30.03
CA GLY A 7 -39.22 -34.78 -30.99
C GLY A 7 -40.56 -34.98 -30.30
N VAL A 8 -41.23 -33.88 -29.97
CA VAL A 8 -42.64 -33.85 -29.57
C VAL A 8 -43.28 -32.59 -30.12
N ASN A 9 -44.25 -32.73 -31.00
CA ASN A 9 -45.10 -31.69 -31.50
C ASN A 9 -45.91 -31.09 -30.35
N VAL A 10 -45.86 -29.76 -30.20
CA VAL A 10 -46.58 -29.01 -29.13
C VAL A 10 -47.89 -28.46 -29.71
N THR A 11 -49.01 -28.94 -29.17
CA THR A 11 -50.25 -28.24 -29.23
C THR A 11 -50.88 -28.24 -27.82
N SER A 12 -51.07 -27.03 -27.30
CA SER A 12 -51.84 -26.62 -26.11
C SER A 12 -51.08 -26.25 -24.85
N GLU A 13 -51.54 -25.17 -24.21
CA GLU A 13 -50.94 -24.53 -23.01
C GLU A 13 -50.86 -25.42 -21.74
N ASP A 14 -51.45 -26.54 -21.66
CA ASP A 14 -51.38 -27.52 -20.55
C ASP A 14 -50.06 -28.33 -20.53
N SER A 15 -49.28 -28.31 -21.61
CA SER A 15 -48.05 -29.09 -21.68
C SER A 15 -46.84 -28.40 -21.07
N SER A 16 -46.82 -27.07 -20.97
CA SER A 16 -45.71 -26.31 -20.45
C SER A 16 -45.53 -26.51 -18.93
N HIS A 17 -46.61 -26.56 -18.19
CA HIS A 17 -46.57 -26.78 -16.73
C HIS A 17 -46.14 -28.20 -16.34
N SER A 18 -46.49 -29.20 -17.18
CA SER A 18 -46.09 -30.62 -17.02
C SER A 18 -44.61 -30.77 -17.36
N MET A 19 -44.10 -30.09 -18.40
CA MET A 19 -42.67 -30.15 -18.77
C MET A 19 -41.77 -29.43 -17.76
N TYR A 20 -42.20 -28.30 -17.22
CA TYR A 20 -41.48 -27.57 -16.17
C TYR A 20 -41.40 -28.42 -14.88
N LYS A 21 -42.46 -29.08 -14.52
CA LYS A 21 -42.53 -30.02 -13.36
C LYS A 21 -41.64 -31.26 -13.58
N LYS A 22 -41.59 -31.80 -14.80
CA LYS A 22 -40.68 -32.93 -15.15
C LYS A 22 -39.23 -32.51 -15.20
N ALA A 23 -38.90 -31.33 -15.74
CA ALA A 23 -37.54 -30.79 -15.75
C ALA A 23 -37.07 -30.47 -14.32
N MET A 24 -37.95 -29.94 -13.49
CA MET A 24 -37.64 -29.65 -12.08
C MET A 24 -37.44 -30.94 -11.26
N ASN A 25 -38.26 -31.97 -11.49
CA ASN A 25 -38.10 -33.29 -10.85
C ASN A 25 -36.83 -34.03 -11.35
N TYR A 26 -36.48 -33.94 -12.63
CA TYR A 26 -35.25 -34.50 -13.17
C TYR A 26 -34.00 -33.75 -12.68
N GLY A 27 -34.11 -32.41 -12.50
CA GLY A 27 -33.08 -31.61 -11.87
C GLY A 27 -32.88 -31.98 -10.39
N THR A 28 -33.99 -32.12 -9.63
CA THR A 28 -33.94 -32.50 -8.21
C THR A 28 -33.45 -33.94 -8.02
N GLU A 29 -33.75 -34.87 -8.91
CA GLU A 29 -33.28 -36.26 -8.85
C GLU A 29 -31.77 -36.37 -9.16
N LYS A 30 -31.26 -35.63 -10.16
CA LYS A 30 -29.82 -35.57 -10.43
C LYS A 30 -29.05 -34.86 -9.30
N ILE A 31 -29.61 -33.81 -8.72
CA ILE A 31 -29.01 -33.12 -7.55
C ILE A 31 -29.03 -34.06 -6.34
N SER A 32 -30.09 -34.85 -6.14
CA SER A 32 -30.17 -35.82 -5.06
C SER A 32 -29.17 -36.98 -5.23
N VAL A 33 -28.95 -37.48 -6.45
CA VAL A 33 -27.93 -38.50 -6.74
C VAL A 33 -26.51 -37.95 -6.63
N ALA A 34 -26.28 -36.71 -7.10
CA ALA A 34 -25.00 -36.03 -6.91
C ALA A 34 -24.71 -35.81 -5.43
N ASN A 35 -25.69 -35.36 -4.65
CA ASN A 35 -25.55 -35.21 -3.20
C ASN A 35 -25.21 -36.51 -2.51
N LYS A 36 -25.87 -37.60 -2.88
CA LYS A 36 -25.62 -38.92 -2.28
C LYS A 36 -24.22 -39.47 -2.60
N ASN A 37 -23.71 -39.22 -3.81
CA ASN A 37 -22.36 -39.58 -4.17
C ASN A 37 -21.31 -38.68 -3.43
N ILE A 38 -21.60 -37.41 -3.29
CA ILE A 38 -20.78 -36.49 -2.51
C ILE A 38 -20.79 -36.87 -1.03
N ASP A 39 -21.93 -37.25 -0.47
CA ASP A 39 -22.06 -37.75 0.92
C ASP A 39 -21.18 -38.98 1.16
N GLN A 40 -21.16 -39.93 0.27
CA GLN A 40 -20.33 -41.12 0.40
C GLN A 40 -18.83 -40.82 0.25
N VAL A 41 -18.47 -39.80 -0.53
CA VAL A 41 -17.06 -39.38 -0.65
C VAL A 41 -16.61 -38.68 0.61
N ILE A 42 -17.45 -37.77 1.15
CA ILE A 42 -17.12 -37.02 2.37
C ILE A 42 -17.11 -37.94 3.59
N GLU A 43 -18.03 -38.87 3.70
CA GLU A 43 -18.02 -39.85 4.78
C GLU A 43 -16.72 -40.68 4.76
N ARG A 44 -16.32 -41.19 3.60
CA ARG A 44 -15.05 -41.92 3.40
C ARG A 44 -13.83 -41.04 3.66
N VAL A 45 -13.86 -39.77 3.25
CA VAL A 45 -12.79 -38.82 3.56
C VAL A 45 -12.78 -38.51 5.05
N GLY A 46 -13.94 -38.29 5.66
CA GLY A 46 -14.09 -38.06 7.09
C GLY A 46 -13.58 -39.23 7.94
N GLU A 47 -13.90 -40.48 7.58
CA GLU A 47 -13.40 -41.66 8.27
C GLU A 47 -11.86 -41.77 8.15
N ARG A 48 -11.29 -41.56 6.93
CA ARG A 48 -9.85 -41.57 6.73
C ARG A 48 -9.14 -40.45 7.49
N VAL A 49 -9.72 -39.26 7.53
CA VAL A 49 -9.18 -38.14 8.29
C VAL A 49 -9.19 -38.48 9.79
N THR A 50 -10.28 -39.02 10.32
CA THR A 50 -10.39 -39.41 11.71
C THR A 50 -9.40 -40.53 12.09
N GLU A 51 -9.23 -41.53 11.22
CA GLU A 51 -8.24 -42.60 11.44
C GLU A 51 -6.80 -42.10 11.39
N ASN A 52 -6.50 -41.19 10.46
CA ASN A 52 -5.16 -40.57 10.38
C ASN A 52 -4.90 -39.66 11.57
N LEU A 53 -5.88 -38.89 12.04
CA LEU A 53 -5.78 -38.07 13.25
C LEU A 53 -5.53 -38.94 14.49
N ASP A 54 -6.24 -40.05 14.66
CA ASP A 54 -6.01 -41.00 15.77
C ASP A 54 -4.58 -41.52 15.76
N LYS A 55 -4.08 -41.96 14.60
CA LYS A 55 -2.69 -42.42 14.45
C LYS A 55 -1.70 -41.31 14.77
N THR A 56 -1.95 -40.07 14.30
CA THR A 56 -1.09 -38.91 14.55
C THR A 56 -1.04 -38.60 16.04
N TYR A 57 -2.18 -38.47 16.71
CA TYR A 57 -2.21 -38.15 18.13
C TYR A 57 -1.69 -39.28 19.01
N LYS A 58 -1.88 -40.53 18.64
CA LYS A 58 -1.21 -41.67 19.29
C LYS A 58 0.31 -41.53 19.26
N THR A 59 0.85 -41.12 18.10
CA THR A 59 2.31 -40.93 17.94
C THR A 59 2.78 -39.71 18.70
N VAL A 60 2.13 -38.60 18.58
CA VAL A 60 2.46 -37.30 19.23
C VAL A 60 2.42 -37.42 20.77
N LEU A 61 1.39 -38.06 21.32
CA LEU A 61 1.25 -38.21 22.78
C LEU A 61 2.04 -39.42 23.33
N ALA A 62 2.48 -40.35 22.49
CA ALA A 62 3.39 -41.42 22.94
C ALA A 62 4.81 -40.92 23.30
N ALA A 63 5.25 -39.81 22.61
CA ALA A 63 6.56 -39.21 22.85
C ALA A 63 6.49 -37.69 22.87
N PRO A 64 5.80 -37.07 23.84
CA PRO A 64 5.49 -35.64 23.82
C PRO A 64 6.75 -34.76 23.89
N VAL A 65 7.79 -35.18 24.58
CA VAL A 65 9.08 -34.45 24.66
C VAL A 65 9.81 -34.48 23.31
N VAL A 66 9.77 -35.63 22.60
CA VAL A 66 10.39 -35.73 21.26
C VAL A 66 9.65 -34.86 20.25
N THR A 67 8.32 -34.84 20.32
CA THR A 67 7.50 -33.96 19.48
C THR A 67 7.83 -32.49 19.71
N LEU A 68 7.92 -32.08 20.98
CA LEU A 68 8.29 -30.70 21.33
C LEU A 68 9.69 -30.35 20.81
N ALA A 69 10.67 -31.25 21.04
CA ALA A 69 12.04 -31.04 20.53
C ALA A 69 12.11 -30.92 19.00
N PHE A 70 11.37 -31.77 18.30
CA PHE A 70 11.29 -31.67 16.84
C PHE A 70 10.69 -30.36 16.34
N MET A 71 9.61 -29.88 16.99
CA MET A 71 9.00 -28.59 16.65
C MET A 71 9.96 -27.43 16.95
N ILE A 72 10.72 -27.49 18.05
CA ILE A 72 11.77 -26.50 18.38
C ILE A 72 12.87 -26.49 17.30
N LEU A 73 13.28 -27.65 16.80
CA LEU A 73 14.29 -27.73 15.73
C LEU A 73 13.81 -27.10 14.43
N ILE A 74 12.55 -27.39 14.03
CA ILE A 74 11.94 -26.75 12.86
C ILE A 74 11.90 -25.24 13.04
N THR A 75 11.40 -24.77 14.20
CA THR A 75 11.33 -23.33 14.51
C THR A 75 12.71 -22.69 14.48
N GLY A 76 13.74 -23.38 15.06
CA GLY A 76 15.11 -22.87 15.05
C GLY A 76 15.71 -22.74 13.65
N TRP A 77 15.38 -23.65 12.74
CA TRP A 77 15.82 -23.56 11.36
C TRP A 77 15.20 -22.35 10.62
N PHE A 78 13.88 -22.17 10.74
CA PHE A 78 13.21 -21.00 10.16
C PHE A 78 13.62 -19.69 10.84
N ALA A 79 13.79 -19.69 12.17
CA ALA A 79 14.28 -18.52 12.90
C ALA A 79 15.70 -18.11 12.49
N TYR A 80 16.55 -19.09 12.12
CA TYR A 80 17.86 -18.79 11.56
C TYR A 80 17.75 -18.14 10.18
N SER A 81 16.84 -18.61 9.33
CA SER A 81 16.58 -17.97 8.03
C SER A 81 15.99 -16.55 8.17
N ALA A 82 15.25 -16.30 9.25
CA ALA A 82 14.66 -15.00 9.52
C ALA A 82 15.67 -13.87 9.82
N LYS A 83 16.97 -14.18 10.02
CA LYS A 83 18.01 -13.15 10.20
C LYS A 83 18.17 -12.24 8.97
N ASP A 84 17.87 -12.77 7.77
CA ASP A 84 17.98 -12.07 6.50
C ASP A 84 16.64 -11.38 6.13
N PHE A 85 15.72 -11.21 7.12
CA PHE A 85 14.39 -10.64 6.92
C PHE A 85 14.43 -9.15 6.53
N GLU A 86 15.37 -8.39 7.12
CA GLU A 86 15.56 -6.97 6.87
C GLU A 86 15.96 -6.71 5.41
N GLU A 87 16.84 -7.53 4.87
CA GLU A 87 17.32 -7.43 3.48
C GLU A 87 16.22 -7.69 2.43
N GLN A 88 15.09 -8.29 2.84
CA GLN A 88 13.94 -8.54 1.95
C GLN A 88 12.86 -7.48 2.01
N ILE A 89 12.97 -6.49 2.90
CA ILE A 89 12.04 -5.38 2.95
C ILE A 89 12.43 -4.39 1.86
N VAL A 90 11.64 -4.35 0.81
CA VAL A 90 11.82 -3.43 -0.30
C VAL A 90 10.98 -2.19 -0.05
N GLY A 91 11.66 -1.04 0.09
CA GLY A 91 11.03 0.28 0.27
C GLY A 91 10.86 1.06 -1.03
N ASP A 92 11.07 0.43 -2.19
CA ASP A 92 11.01 1.10 -3.48
C ASP A 92 9.60 1.58 -3.83
N VAL A 93 9.53 2.76 -4.45
CA VAL A 93 8.26 3.37 -4.92
C VAL A 93 7.51 2.45 -5.88
N GLU A 94 8.23 1.70 -6.71
CA GLU A 94 7.66 0.81 -7.72
C GLU A 94 6.68 -0.21 -7.16
N ILE A 95 6.92 -0.65 -5.93
CA ILE A 95 6.07 -1.65 -5.27
C ILE A 95 4.68 -1.12 -4.98
N TYR A 96 4.55 0.19 -4.79
CA TYR A 96 3.26 0.85 -4.53
C TYR A 96 2.52 1.19 -5.82
N LEU A 97 3.18 1.11 -6.99
CA LEU A 97 2.56 1.42 -8.27
C LEU A 97 1.47 0.39 -8.61
N PRO A 98 0.29 0.83 -9.04
CA PRO A 98 -0.78 -0.08 -9.43
C PRO A 98 -0.44 -0.79 -10.75
N GLU A 99 -0.34 -2.12 -10.71
CA GLU A 99 -0.09 -2.92 -11.92
C GLU A 99 -1.15 -2.69 -13.00
N GLY A 100 -0.69 -2.36 -14.23
CA GLY A 100 -1.55 -2.16 -15.40
C GLY A 100 -2.22 -0.78 -15.46
N ALA A 101 -1.79 0.19 -14.66
CA ALA A 101 -2.14 1.58 -14.84
C ALA A 101 -1.23 2.23 -15.90
N GLU A 102 -1.81 3.02 -16.81
CA GLU A 102 -1.07 3.65 -17.91
C GLU A 102 0.01 4.62 -17.39
N SER A 103 -0.28 5.36 -16.31
CA SER A 103 0.70 6.25 -15.68
C SER A 103 1.89 5.49 -15.08
N THR A 104 1.66 4.27 -14.59
CA THR A 104 2.71 3.37 -14.11
C THR A 104 3.61 2.89 -15.24
N ASP A 105 3.00 2.40 -16.33
CA ASP A 105 3.76 1.90 -17.49
C ASP A 105 4.61 3.02 -18.11
N LEU A 106 4.07 4.24 -18.18
CA LEU A 106 4.80 5.43 -18.64
C LEU A 106 5.93 5.86 -17.68
N LEU A 107 5.69 5.80 -16.36
CA LEU A 107 6.75 6.11 -15.39
C LEU A 107 7.90 5.10 -15.50
N LEU A 108 7.62 3.83 -15.67
CA LEU A 108 8.63 2.80 -15.89
C LEU A 108 9.40 3.04 -17.21
N GLU A 109 8.72 3.48 -18.27
CA GLU A 109 9.37 3.89 -19.52
C GLU A 109 10.33 5.07 -19.31
N VAL A 110 9.92 6.09 -18.53
CA VAL A 110 10.82 7.20 -18.18
C VAL A 110 12.05 6.68 -17.45
N ARG A 111 11.87 5.84 -16.44
CA ARG A 111 12.99 5.26 -15.68
C ARG A 111 13.93 4.42 -16.56
N GLU A 112 13.37 3.64 -17.48
CA GLU A 112 14.18 2.84 -18.42
C GLU A 112 15.00 3.70 -19.38
N GLN A 113 14.42 4.80 -19.89
CA GLN A 113 15.05 5.61 -20.94
C GLN A 113 15.97 6.70 -20.38
N TRP A 114 15.62 7.30 -19.23
CA TRP A 114 16.41 8.36 -18.59
C TRP A 114 17.12 7.89 -17.32
N SER A 115 16.80 6.69 -16.84
CA SER A 115 17.37 6.09 -15.62
C SER A 115 17.33 7.05 -14.43
N THR A 116 16.21 7.77 -14.22
CA THR A 116 16.13 8.81 -13.21
C THR A 116 15.00 8.63 -12.21
N ASP A 117 15.37 8.74 -10.94
CA ASP A 117 14.50 9.13 -9.83
C ASP A 117 14.96 10.48 -9.28
N ILE A 118 14.10 11.20 -8.58
CA ILE A 118 14.41 12.56 -8.15
C ILE A 118 14.52 12.63 -6.62
N SER A 119 15.69 13.12 -6.17
CA SER A 119 15.90 13.59 -4.80
C SER A 119 16.09 15.10 -4.79
N LEU A 120 15.97 15.71 -3.62
CA LEU A 120 16.02 17.17 -3.44
C LEU A 120 16.88 17.53 -2.23
N ILE A 121 17.68 18.58 -2.35
CA ILE A 121 18.29 19.27 -1.23
C ILE A 121 17.64 20.63 -1.09
N TYR A 122 16.93 20.84 0.00
CA TYR A 122 16.34 22.12 0.36
C TYR A 122 17.39 23.00 1.04
N ILE A 123 17.53 24.24 0.58
CA ILE A 123 18.58 25.18 0.98
C ILE A 123 17.95 26.46 1.50
N GLN A 124 18.36 26.87 2.68
CA GLN A 124 17.98 28.14 3.27
C GLN A 124 19.24 28.88 3.73
N THR A 125 19.37 30.16 3.39
CA THR A 125 20.52 30.96 3.81
C THR A 125 20.49 31.25 5.31
N SER A 126 21.65 31.54 5.87
CA SER A 126 21.75 31.91 7.28
C SER A 126 21.02 33.23 7.54
N ASN A 127 20.32 33.29 8.67
CA ASN A 127 19.49 34.43 9.09
C ASN A 127 18.24 34.72 8.25
N ALA A 128 17.83 33.84 7.34
CA ALA A 128 16.61 33.95 6.56
C ALA A 128 15.33 34.25 7.39
N LYS A 129 15.34 33.94 8.68
CA LYS A 129 14.24 34.23 9.61
C LYS A 129 14.16 35.68 10.10
N TYR A 130 15.18 36.49 9.81
CA TYR A 130 15.27 37.86 10.29
C TYR A 130 15.15 38.81 9.10
N GLU A 131 14.18 39.69 9.14
CA GLU A 131 13.90 40.69 8.11
C GLU A 131 15.13 41.54 7.80
N ASN A 132 15.54 41.63 6.54
CA ASN A 132 16.73 42.34 6.02
C ASN A 132 18.08 41.91 6.61
N GLU A 133 18.21 40.68 7.15
CA GLU A 133 19.47 40.16 7.66
C GLU A 133 19.89 38.86 6.91
N GLY A 134 19.02 38.30 6.02
CA GLY A 134 19.29 37.15 5.17
C GLY A 134 20.35 37.46 4.09
N LEU A 135 21.05 36.41 3.64
CA LEU A 135 21.91 36.47 2.47
C LEU A 135 21.08 36.11 1.24
N ASN A 136 21.38 36.75 0.10
CA ASN A 136 20.71 36.38 -1.13
C ASN A 136 21.27 35.05 -1.68
N VAL A 137 20.42 34.17 -2.15
CA VAL A 137 20.85 32.89 -2.79
C VAL A 137 21.68 33.14 -4.06
N THR A 138 21.61 34.33 -4.66
CA THR A 138 22.43 34.78 -5.80
C THR A 138 23.76 35.42 -5.40
N ASP A 139 24.06 35.46 -4.10
CA ASP A 139 25.40 35.93 -3.67
C ASP A 139 26.47 34.95 -4.11
N GLU A 140 27.58 35.45 -4.62
CA GLU A 140 28.74 34.65 -5.12
C GLU A 140 29.17 33.58 -4.10
N SER A 141 29.20 33.95 -2.82
CA SER A 141 29.61 33.05 -1.75
C SER A 141 28.63 31.87 -1.54
N ILE A 142 27.34 32.11 -1.72
CA ILE A 142 26.26 31.09 -1.61
C ILE A 142 26.30 30.21 -2.85
N LEU A 143 26.39 30.78 -4.04
CA LEU A 143 26.48 30.03 -5.28
C LEU A 143 27.71 29.12 -5.31
N LYS A 144 28.85 29.56 -4.77
CA LYS A 144 30.06 28.73 -4.63
C LYS A 144 29.89 27.60 -3.62
N GLU A 145 29.12 27.82 -2.52
CA GLU A 145 28.80 26.78 -1.58
C GLU A 145 27.93 25.69 -2.25
N ILE A 146 26.92 26.11 -3.04
CA ILE A 146 26.02 25.21 -3.79
C ILE A 146 26.86 24.46 -4.85
N SER A 147 27.68 25.15 -5.64
CA SER A 147 28.53 24.56 -6.67
C SER A 147 29.48 23.50 -6.11
N TRP A 148 30.05 23.74 -4.92
CA TRP A 148 30.92 22.78 -4.25
C TRP A 148 30.14 21.50 -3.83
N VAL A 149 28.90 21.64 -3.40
CA VAL A 149 28.03 20.49 -3.07
C VAL A 149 27.69 19.69 -4.33
N GLU A 150 27.39 20.34 -5.44
CA GLU A 150 27.09 19.69 -6.71
C GLU A 150 28.26 18.83 -7.22
N GLY A 151 29.47 19.31 -7.10
CA GLY A 151 30.66 18.68 -7.62
C GLY A 151 31.25 19.50 -8.77
N ASP A 152 31.87 20.65 -8.43
CA ASP A 152 32.55 21.46 -9.39
C ASP A 152 33.86 20.77 -9.87
N ASP A 153 34.46 21.27 -10.95
CA ASP A 153 35.64 20.68 -11.57
C ASP A 153 36.85 20.66 -10.63
N GLU A 154 36.93 21.54 -9.63
CA GLU A 154 38.00 21.60 -8.64
C GLU A 154 37.94 20.42 -7.65
N ASN A 155 36.76 19.80 -7.47
CA ASN A 155 36.56 18.65 -6.57
C ASN A 155 36.73 17.29 -7.28
N ILE A 156 36.73 17.25 -8.60
CA ILE A 156 36.91 16.04 -9.39
C ILE A 156 38.30 15.46 -9.17
N GLY A 157 38.38 14.21 -8.72
CA GLY A 157 39.67 13.52 -8.51
C GLY A 157 40.31 13.67 -7.13
N GLU A 158 39.73 14.46 -6.22
CA GLU A 158 40.15 14.53 -4.82
C GLU A 158 39.67 13.29 -3.99
N SER A 159 40.04 13.23 -2.72
CA SER A 159 39.64 12.11 -1.86
C SER A 159 38.12 12.03 -1.74
N SER A 160 37.55 10.83 -1.57
CA SER A 160 36.10 10.56 -1.52
C SER A 160 35.30 11.43 -0.55
N THR A 161 35.94 12.00 0.47
CA THR A 161 35.33 12.92 1.44
C THR A 161 35.21 14.36 0.98
N ARG A 162 35.78 14.71 -0.15
CA ARG A 162 35.80 16.07 -0.73
C ARG A 162 35.15 16.14 -2.12
N ARG A 163 34.72 15.01 -2.66
CA ARG A 163 34.00 14.98 -3.94
C ARG A 163 32.61 15.54 -3.74
N GLY A 164 32.13 16.31 -4.73
CA GLY A 164 30.71 16.72 -4.77
C GLY A 164 29.75 15.58 -5.03
N LEU A 165 28.47 15.89 -5.15
CA LEU A 165 27.40 14.93 -5.42
C LEU A 165 27.70 14.17 -6.72
N ASP A 166 27.77 14.88 -7.82
CA ASP A 166 28.09 14.35 -9.14
C ASP A 166 29.59 14.56 -9.43
N TYR A 167 30.39 13.57 -9.06
CA TYR A 167 31.83 13.60 -9.27
C TYR A 167 32.26 12.91 -10.55
N LYS A 168 31.31 12.36 -11.33
CA LYS A 168 31.56 11.69 -12.61
C LYS A 168 30.51 12.10 -13.66
N LYS A 169 30.57 13.36 -14.05
CA LYS A 169 29.56 14.00 -14.92
C LYS A 169 29.34 13.33 -16.27
N ASP A 170 30.32 12.65 -16.85
CA ASP A 170 30.24 12.09 -18.21
C ASP A 170 29.72 10.64 -18.27
N ASP A 171 29.35 10.02 -17.16
CA ASP A 171 29.02 8.59 -17.15
C ASP A 171 27.52 8.24 -16.96
N ARG A 172 26.68 9.26 -16.86
CA ARG A 172 25.23 9.15 -16.58
C ARG A 172 24.93 8.33 -15.32
N GLY A 173 25.69 8.60 -14.26
CA GLY A 173 25.48 8.01 -12.94
C GLY A 173 25.92 6.54 -12.81
N LYS A 174 26.77 6.02 -13.70
CA LYS A 174 27.25 4.62 -13.61
C LYS A 174 28.16 4.38 -12.43
N GLU A 175 28.96 5.38 -12.02
CA GLU A 175 29.89 5.25 -10.90
C GLU A 175 29.37 5.86 -9.60
N ASP A 176 28.68 7.01 -9.65
CA ASP A 176 28.20 7.75 -8.47
C ASP A 176 26.72 7.62 -8.22
N GLY A 177 25.95 7.18 -9.20
CA GLY A 177 24.51 7.03 -9.11
C GLY A 177 23.73 8.30 -9.43
N ILE A 178 24.40 9.39 -9.88
CA ILE A 178 23.76 10.68 -10.18
C ILE A 178 23.85 10.95 -11.69
N VAL A 179 22.70 11.12 -12.33
CA VAL A 179 22.59 11.33 -13.77
C VAL A 179 22.71 12.80 -14.13
N TRP A 180 22.17 13.68 -13.29
CA TRP A 180 22.20 15.12 -13.45
C TRP A 180 21.90 15.82 -12.11
N VAL A 181 22.36 17.06 -12.01
CA VAL A 181 22.07 17.97 -10.91
C VAL A 181 21.55 19.28 -11.50
N LEU A 182 20.47 19.81 -10.95
CA LEU A 182 19.89 21.08 -11.36
C LEU A 182 19.75 22.00 -10.15
N SER A 183 20.38 23.18 -10.21
CA SER A 183 20.31 24.21 -9.19
C SER A 183 20.43 25.60 -9.79
N ILE A 184 20.25 26.63 -8.98
CA ILE A 184 20.52 28.02 -9.38
C ILE A 184 22.00 28.21 -9.76
N SER A 185 22.93 27.55 -9.06
CA SER A 185 24.36 27.55 -9.35
C SER A 185 24.63 27.02 -10.76
N GLN A 186 24.00 25.90 -11.10
CA GLN A 186 24.09 25.28 -12.41
C GLN A 186 23.59 26.22 -13.52
N ILE A 187 22.45 26.85 -13.36
CA ILE A 187 21.90 27.80 -14.34
C ILE A 187 22.84 29.00 -14.53
N ILE A 188 23.45 29.52 -13.46
CA ILE A 188 24.42 30.63 -13.57
C ILE A 188 25.68 30.18 -14.33
N LYS A 189 26.18 28.95 -14.09
CA LYS A 189 27.33 28.41 -14.85
C LYS A 189 26.97 28.20 -16.33
N GLU A 190 25.77 27.68 -16.60
CA GLU A 190 25.25 27.53 -17.97
C GLU A 190 25.22 28.87 -18.71
N ALA A 191 24.67 29.90 -18.10
CA ALA A 191 24.59 31.22 -18.68
C ALA A 191 25.96 31.91 -18.80
N ASN A 192 26.87 31.70 -17.85
CA ASN A 192 28.20 32.28 -17.87
C ASN A 192 29.08 31.73 -19.01
N SER A 193 28.97 30.42 -19.27
CA SER A 193 29.77 29.71 -20.27
C SER A 193 29.10 29.60 -21.64
N SER A 194 27.88 30.13 -21.81
CA SER A 194 27.07 29.96 -23.02
C SER A 194 27.75 30.44 -24.29
N ASP A 195 28.39 31.62 -24.29
CA ASP A 195 29.08 32.19 -25.44
C ASP A 195 30.25 31.30 -25.89
N GLY A 196 31.08 30.83 -24.95
CA GLY A 196 32.21 29.93 -25.23
C GLY A 196 31.77 28.61 -25.81
N ARG A 197 30.72 27.99 -25.22
CA ARG A 197 30.17 26.72 -25.72
C ARG A 197 29.49 26.85 -27.07
N PHE A 198 28.77 27.94 -27.31
CA PHE A 198 28.14 28.21 -28.59
C PHE A 198 29.18 28.35 -29.69
N VAL A 199 30.26 29.17 -29.48
CA VAL A 199 31.33 29.32 -30.44
C VAL A 199 32.10 28.03 -30.64
N LYS A 200 32.36 27.26 -29.58
CA LYS A 200 32.98 25.93 -29.68
C LYS A 200 32.16 24.99 -30.56
N SER A 201 30.84 24.92 -30.33
CA SER A 201 29.92 24.13 -31.15
C SER A 201 29.91 24.59 -32.60
N LEU A 202 29.89 25.89 -32.88
CA LEU A 202 30.01 26.44 -34.24
C LEU A 202 31.29 25.98 -34.93
N CYS A 203 32.43 26.01 -34.22
CA CYS A 203 33.71 25.56 -34.78
C CYS A 203 33.73 24.04 -35.02
N GLU A 204 33.14 23.26 -34.15
CA GLU A 204 33.04 21.79 -34.31
C GLU A 204 32.18 21.41 -35.50
N HIS A 205 31.14 22.19 -35.81
CA HIS A 205 30.27 21.98 -36.98
C HIS A 205 30.82 22.66 -38.27
N GLY A 206 31.98 23.33 -38.19
CA GLY A 206 32.63 23.98 -39.35
C GLY A 206 31.88 25.19 -39.89
N LEU A 207 31.16 25.90 -38.99
CA LEU A 207 30.34 27.06 -39.35
C LEU A 207 31.03 28.40 -39.06
N GLU A 208 32.29 28.37 -38.60
CA GLU A 208 33.08 29.58 -38.25
C GLU A 208 33.28 30.57 -39.40
N GLU A 209 33.18 30.10 -40.66
CA GLU A 209 33.22 30.97 -41.84
C GLU A 209 31.86 31.53 -42.23
N ARG A 210 30.78 30.92 -41.75
CA ARG A 210 29.38 31.29 -42.13
C ARG A 210 28.69 32.13 -41.07
N VAL A 211 29.10 31.98 -39.77
CA VAL A 211 28.53 32.71 -38.64
C VAL A 211 29.67 33.53 -37.98
N PRO A 212 29.50 34.84 -37.83
CA PRO A 212 30.52 35.67 -37.19
C PRO A 212 30.70 35.32 -35.74
N LEU A 213 31.92 35.05 -35.34
CA LEU A 213 32.26 34.61 -33.99
C LEU A 213 32.50 35.79 -33.05
N SER A 214 31.91 35.74 -31.86
CA SER A 214 32.19 36.68 -30.76
C SER A 214 33.58 36.44 -30.13
N ILE A 215 34.06 35.19 -30.20
CA ILE A 215 35.33 34.72 -29.64
C ILE A 215 36.04 33.86 -30.71
N PRO A 216 37.39 33.92 -30.85
CA PRO A 216 38.08 33.01 -31.75
C PRO A 216 37.97 31.54 -31.32
N CYS A 217 37.87 30.59 -32.25
CA CYS A 217 37.84 29.15 -31.96
C CYS A 217 38.99 28.64 -31.08
N SER A 218 40.14 29.34 -31.11
CA SER A 218 41.31 28.98 -30.30
C SER A 218 41.21 29.45 -28.83
N GLU A 219 40.22 30.24 -28.50
CA GLU A 219 40.07 30.87 -27.16
C GLU A 219 38.83 30.42 -26.45
N THR A 220 38.03 29.51 -27.01
CA THR A 220 36.75 29.03 -26.44
C THR A 220 36.88 28.40 -25.05
N ASP A 221 38.04 27.75 -24.78
CA ASP A 221 38.34 27.12 -23.49
C ASP A 221 39.17 28.04 -22.57
N GLN A 222 39.38 29.30 -22.96
CA GLN A 222 40.21 30.26 -22.22
C GLN A 222 39.41 31.51 -21.82
N GLY A 223 39.68 32.00 -20.61
CA GLY A 223 39.06 33.23 -20.13
C GLY A 223 37.69 33.07 -19.49
N PRO A 224 36.99 34.14 -19.17
CA PRO A 224 35.73 34.11 -18.46
C PRO A 224 34.56 33.46 -19.23
N TRP A 225 34.67 33.34 -20.55
CA TRP A 225 33.63 32.83 -21.43
C TRP A 225 33.61 31.31 -21.55
N GLY A 226 34.73 30.65 -21.29
CA GLY A 226 34.88 29.21 -21.44
C GLY A 226 34.83 28.46 -20.10
N SER A 227 34.82 29.17 -18.99
CA SER A 227 34.84 28.60 -17.66
C SER A 227 33.42 28.24 -17.19
N TYR A 228 33.15 26.95 -17.03
CA TYR A 228 31.94 26.44 -16.39
C TYR A 228 32.07 26.58 -14.87
N SER A 229 32.02 27.80 -14.37
CA SER A 229 32.27 28.17 -12.98
C SER A 229 31.42 29.37 -12.57
N ILE A 230 31.28 29.58 -11.26
CA ILE A 230 30.62 30.76 -10.74
C ILE A 230 31.46 32.00 -10.97
N PRO A 231 30.97 33.00 -11.74
CA PRO A 231 31.67 34.24 -11.98
C PRO A 231 31.69 35.17 -10.75
N ASP A 232 32.27 36.37 -10.91
CA ASP A 232 32.18 37.41 -9.90
C ASP A 232 30.78 38.02 -9.77
N GLN A 233 30.51 38.70 -8.66
CA GLN A 233 29.17 39.20 -8.33
C GLN A 233 28.60 40.14 -9.41
N ASP A 234 29.44 41.01 -10.01
CA ASP A 234 28.97 41.94 -11.04
C ASP A 234 28.40 41.19 -12.26
N ARG A 235 29.02 40.06 -12.64
CA ARG A 235 28.59 39.24 -13.74
C ARG A 235 27.37 38.38 -13.33
N ILE A 236 27.30 37.91 -12.08
CA ILE A 236 26.11 37.23 -11.55
C ILE A 236 24.91 38.16 -11.64
N ASP A 237 25.03 39.40 -11.18
CA ASP A 237 23.93 40.37 -11.20
C ASP A 237 23.46 40.66 -12.64
N GLU A 238 24.38 40.71 -13.60
CA GLU A 238 24.02 40.81 -15.03
C GLU A 238 23.24 39.61 -15.53
N ILE A 239 23.70 38.38 -15.22
CA ILE A 239 23.04 37.14 -15.60
C ILE A 239 21.63 37.05 -14.96
N VAL A 240 21.56 37.27 -13.67
CA VAL A 240 20.29 37.26 -12.90
C VAL A 240 19.27 38.25 -13.48
N SER A 241 19.72 39.47 -13.81
CA SER A 241 18.82 40.47 -14.41
C SER A 241 18.23 40.05 -15.76
N ARG A 242 18.97 39.23 -16.52
CA ARG A 242 18.47 38.65 -17.78
C ARG A 242 17.54 37.45 -17.57
N LEU A 243 17.77 36.67 -16.52
CA LEU A 243 17.07 35.44 -16.22
C LEU A 243 15.93 35.58 -15.19
N GLU A 244 15.67 36.78 -14.67
CA GLU A 244 14.77 37.03 -13.53
C GLU A 244 13.42 36.33 -13.67
N GLY A 245 12.83 36.29 -14.86
CA GLY A 245 11.57 35.57 -15.13
C GLY A 245 11.71 34.04 -15.08
N SER A 246 12.88 33.50 -15.45
CA SER A 246 13.15 32.06 -15.48
C SER A 246 13.61 31.52 -14.13
N LEU A 247 14.19 32.36 -13.29
CA LEU A 247 14.66 31.98 -11.96
C LEU A 247 13.54 31.96 -10.89
N SER A 248 12.41 32.65 -11.16
CA SER A 248 11.34 32.82 -10.18
C SER A 248 10.76 31.53 -9.60
N GLY A 249 10.88 30.40 -10.33
CA GLY A 249 10.50 29.07 -9.84
C GLY A 249 11.55 28.35 -8.99
N MET A 250 12.78 28.86 -8.92
CA MET A 250 13.90 28.24 -8.22
C MET A 250 14.36 29.00 -6.98
N VAL A 251 13.82 30.17 -6.74
CA VAL A 251 14.16 31.05 -5.60
C VAL A 251 12.89 31.48 -4.87
N TYR A 252 13.02 31.63 -3.56
CA TYR A 252 11.90 32.03 -2.73
C TYR A 252 12.36 33.01 -1.63
N ASP A 253 11.52 33.99 -1.34
CA ASP A 253 11.67 34.94 -0.25
C ASP A 253 10.76 34.50 0.91
N SER A 254 11.34 33.93 1.96
CA SER A 254 10.58 33.28 3.03
C SER A 254 9.93 34.25 4.00
N ASN A 255 10.35 35.52 3.97
CA ASN A 255 9.91 36.53 4.93
C ASN A 255 9.32 37.78 4.26
N ASP A 256 9.16 37.81 2.92
CA ASP A 256 8.65 38.93 2.11
C ASP A 256 9.47 40.24 2.24
N ASP A 257 10.79 40.13 2.43
CA ASP A 257 11.68 41.33 2.55
C ASP A 257 12.35 41.74 1.23
N GLY A 258 12.10 41.00 0.15
CA GLY A 258 12.65 41.25 -1.18
C GLY A 258 14.01 40.58 -1.40
N ILE A 259 14.52 39.81 -0.44
CA ILE A 259 15.76 39.04 -0.56
C ILE A 259 15.39 37.56 -0.80
N TRP A 260 15.88 36.98 -1.86
CA TRP A 260 15.71 35.54 -2.08
C TRP A 260 16.63 34.77 -1.15
N ASP A 261 16.04 34.14 -0.13
CA ASP A 261 16.78 33.49 0.96
C ASP A 261 16.68 31.96 0.92
N THR A 262 15.84 31.42 0.03
CA THR A 262 15.56 29.98 -0.07
C THR A 262 15.69 29.52 -1.52
N THR A 263 16.30 28.35 -1.72
CA THR A 263 16.44 27.67 -3.02
C THR A 263 16.57 26.16 -2.82
N PHE A 264 16.80 25.41 -3.90
CA PHE A 264 16.96 23.96 -3.85
C PHE A 264 17.95 23.44 -4.90
N ILE A 265 18.39 22.19 -4.69
CA ILE A 265 19.09 21.38 -5.69
C ILE A 265 18.19 20.19 -6.01
N LEU A 266 17.87 19.97 -7.27
CA LEU A 266 17.28 18.73 -7.77
C LEU A 266 18.38 17.78 -8.19
N ILE A 267 18.22 16.51 -7.86
CA ILE A 267 19.19 15.45 -8.14
C ILE A 267 18.46 14.34 -8.88
N GLY A 268 18.86 14.08 -10.13
CA GLY A 268 18.40 12.92 -10.89
C GLY A 268 19.24 11.70 -10.54
N LEU A 269 18.64 10.75 -9.82
CA LEU A 269 19.29 9.51 -9.41
C LEU A 269 19.14 8.45 -10.50
N ARG A 270 20.21 7.67 -10.70
CA ARG A 270 20.17 6.55 -11.63
C ARG A 270 19.32 5.41 -11.07
N HIS A 271 18.28 5.04 -11.81
CA HIS A 271 17.49 3.86 -11.56
C HIS A 271 17.89 2.76 -12.56
N ASP A 272 18.59 1.74 -12.12
CA ASP A 272 19.00 0.61 -12.99
C ASP A 272 18.42 -0.70 -12.43
N LEU A 273 17.30 -1.10 -12.97
CA LEU A 273 16.58 -2.31 -12.57
C LEU A 273 17.29 -3.62 -12.98
N SER A 274 18.30 -3.54 -13.87
CA SER A 274 18.88 -4.72 -14.52
C SER A 274 20.25 -5.14 -13.98
N ASN A 275 20.91 -4.31 -13.19
CA ASN A 275 22.31 -4.55 -12.77
C ASN A 275 22.43 -4.75 -11.25
N ALA A 276 23.08 -5.87 -10.88
CA ALA A 276 23.48 -6.16 -9.50
C ALA A 276 24.58 -5.23 -8.92
N ASP A 277 25.14 -4.34 -9.74
CA ASP A 277 26.24 -3.45 -9.38
C ASP A 277 25.80 -1.98 -9.21
N HIS A 278 24.47 -1.67 -9.28
CA HIS A 278 24.00 -0.31 -9.04
C HIS A 278 24.11 0.05 -7.55
N LYS A 279 24.40 1.30 -7.27
CA LYS A 279 24.33 1.80 -5.90
C LYS A 279 22.90 1.86 -5.43
N ASP A 280 22.65 1.32 -4.26
CA ASP A 280 21.39 1.49 -3.55
C ASP A 280 21.18 3.00 -3.27
N PHE A 281 19.96 3.50 -3.40
CA PHE A 281 19.62 4.89 -3.07
C PHE A 281 20.09 5.28 -1.66
N SER A 282 20.07 4.35 -0.73
CA SER A 282 20.61 4.56 0.62
C SER A 282 22.10 4.93 0.61
N GLU A 283 22.94 4.29 -0.23
CA GLU A 283 24.36 4.65 -0.34
C GLU A 283 24.53 6.05 -0.93
N ILE A 284 23.71 6.42 -1.92
CA ILE A 284 23.74 7.75 -2.53
C ILE A 284 23.29 8.82 -1.52
N HIS A 285 22.21 8.55 -0.76
CA HIS A 285 21.74 9.46 0.27
C HIS A 285 22.75 9.62 1.42
N ILE A 286 23.41 8.54 1.84
CA ILE A 286 24.49 8.60 2.81
C ILE A 286 25.67 9.43 2.26
N HIS A 287 26.02 9.27 0.99
CA HIS A 287 27.05 10.08 0.35
C HIS A 287 26.69 11.56 0.33
N ALA A 288 25.46 11.89 -0.10
CA ALA A 288 24.94 13.24 -0.09
C ALA A 288 24.96 13.85 1.32
N GLN A 289 24.47 13.14 2.32
CA GLN A 289 24.47 13.62 3.70
C GLN A 289 25.91 13.87 4.21
N ASN A 290 26.86 13.00 3.86
CA ASN A 290 28.28 13.20 4.21
C ASN A 290 28.86 14.48 3.59
N ILE A 291 28.51 14.81 2.36
CA ILE A 291 28.92 16.06 1.71
C ILE A 291 28.32 17.25 2.48
N LEU A 292 27.03 17.21 2.77
CA LEU A 292 26.35 18.28 3.50
C LEU A 292 26.95 18.52 4.88
N ASP A 293 27.31 17.45 5.60
CA ASP A 293 27.89 17.55 6.94
C ASP A 293 29.34 18.08 6.91
N ASN A 294 30.08 17.80 5.84
CA ASN A 294 31.47 18.19 5.70
C ASN A 294 31.68 19.62 5.17
N ARG A 295 30.65 20.33 4.69
CA ARG A 295 30.71 21.71 4.18
C ARG A 295 31.49 22.67 5.10
N SER A 296 31.15 22.64 6.38
CA SER A 296 31.74 23.51 7.38
C SER A 296 33.25 23.29 7.54
N SER A 297 33.76 22.10 7.26
CA SER A 297 35.18 21.77 7.33
C SER A 297 36.02 22.45 6.22
N VAL A 298 35.38 22.84 5.13
CA VAL A 298 35.95 23.54 3.98
C VAL A 298 35.75 25.06 4.05
N GLY A 299 34.93 25.51 5.02
CA GLY A 299 34.67 26.93 5.23
C GLY A 299 33.29 27.40 4.78
N PHE A 300 32.47 26.50 4.29
CA PHE A 300 31.10 26.79 3.90
C PHE A 300 30.15 26.59 5.09
N SER A 301 29.47 27.64 5.51
CA SER A 301 28.53 27.59 6.65
C SER A 301 27.43 28.65 6.56
N GLN A 302 27.24 29.22 5.38
CA GLN A 302 26.30 30.31 5.16
C GLN A 302 24.89 29.83 4.86
N THR A 303 24.72 28.52 4.64
CA THR A 303 23.42 27.90 4.36
C THR A 303 23.11 26.75 5.32
N THR A 304 21.84 26.49 5.49
CA THR A 304 21.31 25.21 6.02
C THR A 304 20.79 24.39 4.86
N MET A 305 21.30 23.16 4.71
CA MET A 305 20.90 22.25 3.65
C MET A 305 20.31 21.00 4.24
N THR A 306 19.17 20.56 3.73
CA THR A 306 18.48 19.36 4.19
C THR A 306 18.12 18.49 3.01
N LEU A 307 18.60 17.24 3.02
CA LEU A 307 18.26 16.25 2.01
C LEU A 307 16.81 15.78 2.21
N THR A 308 16.04 15.77 1.14
CA THR A 308 14.66 15.34 1.05
C THR A 308 14.32 14.86 -0.35
N GLY A 309 13.07 14.79 -0.71
CA GLY A 309 12.58 14.24 -1.97
C GLY A 309 11.90 12.89 -1.77
N LEU A 310 11.17 12.43 -2.78
CA LEU A 310 10.32 11.25 -2.64
C LEU A 310 11.10 9.99 -2.24
N THR A 311 12.25 9.74 -2.86
CA THR A 311 13.09 8.57 -2.58
C THR A 311 13.64 8.60 -1.15
N LYS A 312 14.10 9.76 -0.66
CA LYS A 312 14.60 9.91 0.71
C LYS A 312 13.50 9.79 1.76
N VAL A 313 12.34 10.37 1.49
CA VAL A 313 11.17 10.26 2.38
C VAL A 313 10.71 8.80 2.51
N LEU A 314 10.70 8.05 1.41
CA LEU A 314 10.32 6.63 1.46
C LEU A 314 11.34 5.76 2.20
N GLU A 315 12.64 6.06 2.05
CA GLU A 315 13.69 5.42 2.85
C GLU A 315 13.47 5.69 4.35
N ASP A 316 13.30 6.95 4.75
CA ASP A 316 13.06 7.34 6.15
C ASP A 316 11.76 6.74 6.71
N ILE A 317 10.71 6.64 5.90
CA ILE A 317 9.46 5.95 6.26
C ILE A 317 9.71 4.45 6.45
N SER A 318 10.47 3.81 5.57
CA SER A 318 10.81 2.39 5.68
C SER A 318 11.58 2.09 6.96
N ASP A 319 12.55 2.94 7.31
CA ASP A 319 13.31 2.83 8.55
C ASP A 319 12.41 3.01 9.78
N ALA A 320 11.54 4.02 9.78
CA ALA A 320 10.59 4.26 10.86
C ALA A 320 9.61 3.08 11.04
N VAL A 321 9.14 2.50 9.94
CA VAL A 321 8.26 1.31 9.96
C VAL A 321 8.98 0.10 10.50
N TYR A 322 10.25 -0.09 10.18
CA TYR A 322 11.06 -1.18 10.72
C TYR A 322 11.26 -1.04 12.24
N ASP A 323 11.57 0.16 12.70
CA ASP A 323 11.67 0.46 14.13
C ASP A 323 10.34 0.20 14.86
N ASP A 324 9.22 0.62 14.29
CA ASP A 324 7.89 0.33 14.80
C ASP A 324 7.61 -1.18 14.88
N LEU A 325 7.97 -1.96 13.86
CA LEU A 325 7.80 -3.42 13.85
C LEU A 325 8.53 -4.08 15.03
N THR A 326 9.78 -3.68 15.25
CA THR A 326 10.60 -4.24 16.33
C THR A 326 10.06 -3.91 17.73
N GLN A 327 9.36 -2.79 17.88
CA GLN A 327 8.74 -2.36 19.13
C GLN A 327 7.34 -2.97 19.32
N ILE A 328 6.50 -3.00 18.31
CA ILE A 328 5.10 -3.41 18.41
C ILE A 328 4.95 -4.91 18.68
N MET A 329 5.80 -5.74 18.07
CA MET A 329 5.71 -7.19 18.21
C MET A 329 5.86 -7.67 19.66
N PRO A 330 6.88 -7.23 20.45
CA PRO A 330 6.95 -7.54 21.86
C PRO A 330 5.76 -7.02 22.67
N TRP A 331 5.29 -5.78 22.40
CA TRP A 331 4.15 -5.22 23.11
C TRP A 331 2.86 -5.97 22.83
N SER A 332 2.62 -6.40 21.59
CA SER A 332 1.48 -7.24 21.23
C SER A 332 1.47 -8.53 22.03
N LEU A 333 2.63 -9.20 22.12
CA LEU A 333 2.77 -10.42 22.92
C LEU A 333 2.54 -10.15 24.41
N ILE A 334 3.08 -9.05 24.95
CA ILE A 334 2.91 -8.66 26.37
C ILE A 334 1.43 -8.39 26.67
N PHE A 335 0.72 -7.67 25.83
CA PHE A 335 -0.71 -7.38 26.03
C PHE A 335 -1.56 -8.65 25.98
N VAL A 336 -1.29 -9.53 25.02
CA VAL A 336 -1.96 -10.83 24.93
C VAL A 336 -1.68 -11.69 26.17
N VAL A 337 -0.43 -11.80 26.58
CA VAL A 337 -0.04 -12.52 27.81
C VAL A 337 -0.73 -11.92 29.05
N GLY A 338 -0.81 -10.59 29.11
CA GLY A 338 -1.49 -9.86 30.18
C GLY A 338 -2.98 -10.20 30.26
N ILE A 339 -3.69 -10.15 29.13
CA ILE A 339 -5.13 -10.50 29.06
C ILE A 339 -5.37 -11.98 29.37
N VAL A 340 -4.59 -12.88 28.78
CA VAL A 340 -4.70 -14.32 29.08
C VAL A 340 -4.47 -14.58 30.57
N THR A 341 -3.47 -13.92 31.18
CA THR A 341 -3.21 -14.03 32.62
C THR A 341 -4.36 -13.50 33.46
N LEU A 342 -4.93 -12.37 33.08
CA LEU A 342 -6.05 -11.72 33.78
C LEU A 342 -7.31 -12.61 33.75
N LEU A 343 -7.64 -13.15 32.57
CA LEU A 343 -8.86 -13.95 32.36
C LEU A 343 -8.75 -15.34 33.02
N HIS A 344 -7.63 -16.01 32.85
CA HIS A 344 -7.49 -17.39 33.27
C HIS A 344 -6.77 -17.55 34.63
N ARG A 345 -6.04 -16.54 35.08
CA ARG A 345 -5.26 -16.55 36.36
C ARG A 345 -4.38 -17.78 36.52
N SER A 346 -3.84 -18.28 35.41
CA SER A 346 -3.02 -19.50 35.38
C SER A 346 -1.85 -19.34 34.42
N TRP A 347 -0.63 -19.36 34.94
CA TRP A 347 0.58 -19.29 34.10
C TRP A 347 0.72 -20.48 33.13
N LYS A 348 0.11 -21.65 33.46
CA LYS A 348 0.13 -22.80 32.56
C LYS A 348 -0.61 -22.54 31.26
N ILE A 349 -1.76 -21.88 31.31
CA ILE A 349 -2.51 -21.50 30.09
C ILE A 349 -1.72 -20.54 29.23
N VAL A 350 -1.03 -19.58 29.84
CA VAL A 350 -0.16 -18.66 29.15
C VAL A 350 0.94 -19.39 28.36
N LEU A 351 1.55 -20.42 28.94
CA LEU A 351 2.55 -21.21 28.23
C LEU A 351 1.95 -22.12 27.16
N ILE A 352 0.77 -22.71 27.42
CA ILE A 352 0.11 -23.59 26.46
C ILE A 352 -0.38 -22.83 25.23
N SER A 353 -0.83 -21.58 25.40
CA SER A 353 -1.25 -20.75 24.28
C SER A 353 -0.09 -19.95 23.67
N GLY A 354 0.84 -19.44 24.48
CA GLY A 354 1.91 -18.54 24.00
C GLY A 354 3.04 -19.25 23.25
N ILE A 355 3.49 -20.43 23.71
CA ILE A 355 4.59 -21.13 23.02
C ILE A 355 4.27 -21.48 21.58
N PRO A 356 3.09 -22.07 21.25
CA PRO A 356 2.75 -22.35 19.85
C PRO A 356 2.76 -21.13 18.96
N ILE A 357 2.33 -19.98 19.48
CA ILE A 357 2.24 -18.72 18.72
C ILE A 357 3.61 -18.17 18.41
N VAL A 358 4.48 -18.06 19.44
CA VAL A 358 5.85 -17.57 19.24
C VAL A 358 6.60 -18.44 18.23
N MET A 359 6.43 -19.75 18.31
CA MET A 359 7.04 -20.69 17.37
C MET A 359 6.44 -20.55 15.97
N ALA A 360 5.12 -20.43 15.86
CA ALA A 360 4.44 -20.23 14.58
C ALA A 360 4.84 -18.91 13.92
N LEU A 361 4.96 -17.84 14.69
CA LEU A 361 5.39 -16.54 14.20
C LEU A 361 6.83 -16.57 13.66
N ALA A 362 7.76 -17.19 14.40
CA ALA A 362 9.13 -17.38 13.95
C ALA A 362 9.19 -18.20 12.63
N VAL A 363 8.36 -19.23 12.51
CA VAL A 363 8.24 -20.01 11.25
C VAL A 363 7.60 -19.18 10.14
N THR A 364 6.62 -18.34 10.44
CA THR A 364 5.99 -17.48 9.44
C THR A 364 6.99 -16.50 8.86
N ILE A 365 7.72 -15.76 9.71
CA ILE A 365 8.76 -14.82 9.30
C ILE A 365 9.88 -15.55 8.52
N GLY A 366 10.38 -16.67 9.03
CA GLY A 366 11.38 -17.44 8.30
C GLY A 366 10.87 -18.04 6.99
N SER A 367 9.58 -18.35 6.88
CA SER A 367 8.97 -18.84 5.65
C SER A 367 8.90 -17.76 4.58
N THR A 368 8.64 -16.50 4.93
CA THR A 368 8.64 -15.42 3.93
C THR A 368 10.02 -15.28 3.28
N VAL A 369 11.10 -15.40 4.06
CA VAL A 369 12.47 -15.40 3.56
C VAL A 369 12.76 -16.64 2.69
N VAL A 370 12.43 -17.84 3.18
CA VAL A 370 12.70 -19.10 2.45
C VAL A 370 11.94 -19.21 1.12
N PHE A 371 10.73 -18.65 1.05
CA PHE A 371 9.92 -18.69 -0.17
C PHE A 371 10.07 -17.43 -1.03
N ASP A 372 11.05 -16.57 -0.71
CA ASP A 372 11.34 -15.35 -1.45
C ASP A 372 10.08 -14.48 -1.66
N VAL A 373 9.31 -14.32 -0.59
CA VAL A 373 8.15 -13.42 -0.59
C VAL A 373 8.66 -12.01 -0.44
N MET A 374 8.53 -11.20 -1.48
CA MET A 374 8.85 -9.78 -1.43
C MET A 374 8.09 -9.14 -0.25
N LEU A 375 8.83 -8.54 0.67
CA LEU A 375 8.27 -7.91 1.86
C LEU A 375 8.22 -6.41 1.66
N THR A 376 7.17 -5.79 2.16
CA THR A 376 6.99 -4.35 2.12
C THR A 376 6.79 -3.82 3.53
N PRO A 377 7.03 -2.54 3.79
CA PRO A 377 6.78 -1.94 5.11
C PRO A 377 5.38 -2.23 5.68
N MET A 378 4.39 -2.50 4.82
CA MET A 378 3.03 -2.84 5.25
C MET A 378 2.90 -4.14 6.04
N ILE A 379 3.91 -5.02 6.03
CA ILE A 379 3.90 -6.30 6.76
C ILE A 379 3.77 -6.10 8.29
N ILE A 380 4.13 -4.92 8.78
CA ILE A 380 3.96 -4.55 10.20
C ILE A 380 2.52 -4.76 10.68
N SER A 381 1.54 -4.54 9.80
CA SER A 381 0.13 -4.73 10.12
C SER A 381 -0.23 -6.19 10.41
N ALA A 382 0.47 -7.15 9.82
CA ALA A 382 0.19 -8.58 9.98
C ALA A 382 0.60 -9.13 11.36
N GLY A 383 1.67 -8.59 11.96
CA GLY A 383 2.23 -9.10 13.21
C GLY A 383 1.24 -9.15 14.38
N PRO A 384 0.70 -8.02 14.84
CA PRO A 384 -0.29 -7.95 15.93
C PRO A 384 -1.56 -8.78 15.65
N ILE A 385 -2.00 -8.84 14.38
CA ILE A 385 -3.14 -9.65 13.97
C ILE A 385 -2.84 -11.15 14.18
N LEU A 386 -1.67 -11.63 13.74
CA LEU A 386 -1.27 -13.03 13.88
C LEU A 386 -1.07 -13.42 15.35
N VAL A 387 -0.51 -12.54 16.16
CA VAL A 387 -0.36 -12.78 17.61
C VAL A 387 -1.73 -12.91 18.27
N GLY A 388 -2.67 -12.03 17.95
CA GLY A 388 -4.04 -12.07 18.48
C GLY A 388 -4.79 -13.34 18.08
N LEU A 389 -4.87 -13.62 16.75
CA LEU A 389 -5.58 -14.78 16.21
C LEU A 389 -4.96 -16.12 16.59
N GLY A 390 -3.65 -16.16 16.73
CA GLY A 390 -2.95 -17.41 17.08
C GLY A 390 -3.35 -17.96 18.44
N VAL A 391 -3.67 -17.08 19.40
CA VAL A 391 -4.13 -17.47 20.74
C VAL A 391 -5.49 -18.16 20.70
N ASP A 392 -6.36 -17.75 19.81
CA ASP A 392 -7.75 -18.20 19.71
C ASP A 392 -7.84 -19.71 19.49
N TYR A 393 -7.08 -20.26 18.55
CA TYR A 393 -7.02 -21.70 18.30
C TYR A 393 -6.56 -22.49 19.53
N ALA A 394 -5.54 -21.98 20.22
CA ALA A 394 -5.02 -22.60 21.40
C ALA A 394 -6.01 -22.58 22.57
N LEU A 395 -6.70 -21.46 22.80
CA LEU A 395 -7.69 -21.33 23.86
C LEU A 395 -8.94 -22.21 23.60
N HIS A 396 -9.44 -22.24 22.38
CA HIS A 396 -10.54 -23.12 22.00
C HIS A 396 -10.21 -24.60 22.23
N LEU A 397 -9.03 -25.04 21.81
CA LEU A 397 -8.58 -26.42 21.99
C LEU A 397 -8.39 -26.77 23.46
N VAL A 398 -7.68 -25.98 24.24
CA VAL A 398 -7.37 -26.28 25.64
C VAL A 398 -8.63 -26.26 26.51
N ASN A 399 -9.54 -25.31 26.27
CA ASN A 399 -10.82 -25.25 27.01
C ASN A 399 -11.68 -26.49 26.72
N ARG A 400 -11.73 -26.93 25.48
CA ARG A 400 -12.52 -28.10 25.09
C ARG A 400 -11.93 -29.42 25.58
N ILE A 401 -10.60 -29.57 25.55
CA ILE A 401 -9.92 -30.75 26.13
C ILE A 401 -10.31 -30.91 27.61
N GLU A 402 -10.31 -29.81 28.37
CA GLU A 402 -10.72 -29.84 29.78
C GLU A 402 -12.22 -30.12 29.96
N GLU A 403 -13.07 -29.58 29.13
CA GLU A 403 -14.51 -29.87 29.12
C GLU A 403 -14.78 -31.34 28.80
N SER A 404 -14.18 -31.90 27.76
CA SER A 404 -14.29 -33.31 27.36
C SER A 404 -13.79 -34.25 28.47
N LYS A 405 -12.63 -33.92 29.05
CA LYS A 405 -12.10 -34.72 30.17
C LYS A 405 -13.07 -34.78 31.36
N ARG A 406 -13.70 -33.66 31.72
CA ARG A 406 -14.68 -33.62 32.81
C ARG A 406 -15.94 -34.40 32.44
N ARG A 407 -16.46 -34.25 31.24
CA ARG A 407 -17.63 -34.94 30.76
C ARG A 407 -17.44 -36.46 30.84
N ILE A 408 -16.33 -36.97 30.36
CA ILE A 408 -16.00 -38.41 30.43
C ILE A 408 -15.95 -38.88 31.89
N LEU A 409 -15.35 -38.12 32.78
CA LEU A 409 -15.32 -38.46 34.21
C LEU A 409 -16.73 -38.45 34.86
N ASP A 410 -17.54 -37.45 34.53
CA ASP A 410 -18.92 -37.34 35.03
C ASP A 410 -19.79 -38.48 34.52
N GLU A 411 -19.65 -38.93 33.26
CA GLU A 411 -20.31 -40.09 32.72
C GLU A 411 -19.90 -41.39 33.40
N ILE A 412 -18.63 -41.55 33.76
CA ILE A 412 -18.15 -42.71 34.57
C ILE A 412 -18.74 -42.64 35.96
N HIS A 413 -18.78 -41.47 36.60
CA HIS A 413 -19.43 -41.30 37.91
C HIS A 413 -20.89 -41.66 37.87
N GLU A 414 -21.64 -41.23 36.84
CA GLU A 414 -23.07 -41.51 36.69
C GLU A 414 -23.29 -43.03 36.46
N ARG A 415 -22.47 -43.65 35.63
CA ARG A 415 -22.48 -45.12 35.39
C ARG A 415 -22.21 -45.87 36.67
N ASN A 416 -21.23 -45.44 37.45
CA ASN A 416 -20.89 -46.06 38.75
C ASN A 416 -22.04 -45.87 39.77
N TYR A 417 -22.68 -44.69 39.82
CA TYR A 417 -23.86 -44.48 40.67
C TYR A 417 -25.00 -45.41 40.31
N LYS A 418 -25.29 -45.57 39.01
CA LYS A 418 -26.32 -46.52 38.54
C LYS A 418 -25.95 -47.96 38.80
N SER A 419 -24.67 -48.35 38.66
CA SER A 419 -24.16 -49.70 38.99
C SER A 419 -24.28 -50.01 40.45
N ARG A 420 -24.00 -49.08 41.36
CA ARG A 420 -24.23 -49.21 42.79
C ARG A 420 -25.71 -49.49 43.15
N GLN A 421 -26.63 -48.77 42.50
CA GLN A 421 -28.08 -48.98 42.69
C GLN A 421 -28.53 -50.36 42.22
N LEU A 422 -27.84 -50.93 41.20
CA LEU A 422 -28.15 -52.21 40.60
C LEU A 422 -27.35 -53.39 41.23
N GLY A 423 -26.47 -53.11 42.22
CA GLY A 423 -25.64 -54.15 42.88
C GLY A 423 -24.59 -54.77 41.92
N LYS A 424 -24.18 -54.03 40.83
CA LYS A 424 -23.13 -54.44 39.88
C LYS A 424 -21.76 -53.88 40.31
N SER A 425 -20.71 -54.49 39.79
CA SER A 425 -19.33 -53.98 39.97
C SER A 425 -19.15 -52.57 39.41
N GLU A 426 -18.49 -51.73 40.17
CA GLU A 426 -18.13 -50.36 39.71
C GLU A 426 -17.00 -50.41 38.67
N GLU A 427 -17.07 -49.52 37.68
CA GLU A 427 -15.99 -49.28 36.74
C GLU A 427 -14.87 -48.53 37.48
N PHE A 428 -13.62 -48.85 37.19
CA PHE A 428 -12.46 -48.18 37.76
C PHE A 428 -12.49 -46.69 37.43
N LEU A 429 -12.42 -45.83 38.41
CA LEU A 429 -12.29 -44.39 38.21
C LEU A 429 -10.85 -44.05 37.87
N PRO A 430 -10.55 -43.63 36.60
CA PRO A 430 -9.21 -43.27 36.25
C PRO A 430 -8.79 -41.98 36.95
N ASP A 431 -7.51 -41.83 37.25
CA ASP A 431 -6.96 -40.56 37.73
C ASP A 431 -7.14 -39.51 36.61
N SER A 432 -7.35 -38.23 37.01
CA SER A 432 -7.50 -37.12 36.04
C SER A 432 -6.32 -36.94 35.05
N TRP A 433 -5.24 -37.70 35.31
CA TRP A 433 -4.02 -37.75 34.49
C TRP A 433 -3.72 -39.14 33.94
N ASP A 434 -4.74 -39.94 33.79
CA ASP A 434 -4.65 -41.19 33.03
C ASP A 434 -4.41 -40.92 31.57
N SER A 435 -3.49 -41.64 30.93
CA SER A 435 -3.09 -41.42 29.54
C SER A 435 -4.19 -41.73 28.54
N ASP A 436 -5.01 -42.76 28.86
CA ASP A 436 -6.08 -43.16 27.98
C ASP A 436 -7.26 -42.17 28.07
N LEU A 437 -7.61 -41.73 29.28
CA LEU A 437 -8.61 -40.69 29.50
C LEU A 437 -8.22 -39.38 28.77
N PHE A 438 -6.96 -38.94 28.89
CA PHE A 438 -6.50 -37.72 28.26
C PHE A 438 -6.51 -37.82 26.73
N ARG A 439 -6.08 -38.96 26.18
CA ARG A 439 -6.11 -39.23 24.76
C ARG A 439 -7.55 -39.26 24.22
N GLU A 440 -8.47 -39.90 24.95
CA GLU A 440 -9.89 -39.94 24.60
C GLU A 440 -10.47 -38.50 24.56
N ALA A 441 -10.17 -37.68 25.56
CA ALA A 441 -10.58 -36.29 25.61
C ALA A 441 -10.01 -35.45 24.44
N VAL A 442 -8.74 -35.68 24.07
CA VAL A 442 -8.13 -35.03 22.90
C VAL A 442 -8.80 -35.45 21.61
N MET A 443 -9.05 -36.75 21.41
CA MET A 443 -9.70 -37.27 20.21
C MET A 443 -11.13 -36.76 20.06
N GLU A 444 -11.87 -36.70 21.14
CA GLU A 444 -13.21 -36.12 21.15
C GLU A 444 -13.17 -34.61 20.81
N THR A 445 -12.23 -33.89 21.41
CA THR A 445 -12.03 -32.46 21.13
C THR A 445 -11.71 -32.23 19.66
N MET A 446 -10.82 -33.01 19.07
CA MET A 446 -10.46 -32.90 17.66
C MET A 446 -11.60 -33.32 16.72
N GLY A 447 -12.46 -34.28 17.15
CA GLY A 447 -13.66 -34.69 16.41
C GLY A 447 -14.77 -33.64 16.39
N THR A 448 -14.82 -32.74 17.36
CA THR A 448 -15.85 -31.68 17.54
C THR A 448 -15.27 -30.28 17.29
N THR A 449 -14.71 -29.68 18.32
CA THR A 449 -14.15 -28.33 18.27
C THR A 449 -12.96 -28.21 17.31
N GLY A 450 -12.16 -29.26 17.14
CA GLY A 450 -11.07 -29.27 16.16
C GLY A 450 -11.57 -29.09 14.70
N LYS A 451 -12.75 -29.64 14.37
CA LYS A 451 -13.39 -29.38 13.06
C LYS A 451 -13.85 -27.93 12.94
N ALA A 452 -14.42 -27.35 13.99
CA ALA A 452 -14.82 -25.96 13.99
C ALA A 452 -13.59 -25.02 13.84
N VAL A 453 -12.50 -25.28 14.58
CA VAL A 453 -11.24 -24.55 14.47
C VAL A 453 -10.63 -24.67 13.07
N LEU A 454 -10.65 -25.87 12.48
CA LEU A 454 -10.16 -26.05 11.10
C LEU A 454 -11.03 -25.28 10.09
N LEU A 455 -12.35 -25.34 10.24
CA LEU A 455 -13.28 -24.61 9.37
C LEU A 455 -13.08 -23.10 9.49
N SER A 456 -12.93 -22.61 10.72
CA SER A 456 -12.60 -21.23 11.05
C SER A 456 -11.30 -20.80 10.40
N ALA A 457 -10.21 -21.52 10.59
CA ALA A 457 -8.93 -21.22 9.98
C ALA A 457 -9.00 -21.17 8.45
N ILE A 458 -9.76 -22.10 7.81
CA ILE A 458 -9.95 -22.09 6.36
C ILE A 458 -10.75 -20.87 5.91
N THR A 459 -11.81 -20.48 6.64
CA THR A 459 -12.56 -19.26 6.29
C THR A 459 -11.72 -18.01 6.44
N THR A 460 -10.87 -17.93 7.47
CA THR A 460 -9.96 -16.82 7.68
C THR A 460 -8.88 -16.77 6.59
N MET A 461 -8.29 -17.94 6.22
CA MET A 461 -7.37 -18.03 5.09
C MET A 461 -8.04 -17.65 3.75
N ILE A 462 -9.30 -17.98 3.53
CA ILE A 462 -10.06 -17.55 2.35
C ILE A 462 -10.26 -16.02 2.37
N GLY A 463 -10.64 -15.45 3.51
CA GLY A 463 -10.80 -14.00 3.67
C GLY A 463 -9.53 -13.23 3.32
N PHE A 464 -8.39 -13.67 3.86
CA PHE A 464 -7.08 -13.06 3.55
C PHE A 464 -6.57 -13.44 2.17
N GLY A 465 -6.90 -14.65 1.68
CA GLY A 465 -6.53 -15.12 0.35
C GLY A 465 -7.14 -14.29 -0.79
N VAL A 466 -8.27 -13.63 -0.58
CA VAL A 466 -8.82 -12.69 -1.57
C VAL A 466 -7.88 -11.51 -1.80
N LEU A 467 -7.13 -11.07 -0.78
CA LEU A 467 -6.14 -9.99 -0.90
C LEU A 467 -4.94 -10.40 -1.77
N THR A 468 -4.68 -11.69 -1.99
CA THR A 468 -3.52 -12.15 -2.77
C THR A 468 -3.77 -12.17 -4.29
N ILE A 469 -4.99 -11.90 -4.72
CA ILE A 469 -5.39 -12.00 -6.13
C ILE A 469 -5.04 -10.70 -6.86
N SER A 470 -4.06 -10.73 -7.76
CA SER A 470 -3.55 -9.54 -8.48
C SER A 470 -4.64 -8.77 -9.24
N ASN A 471 -5.56 -9.47 -9.89
CA ASN A 471 -6.68 -8.82 -10.61
C ASN A 471 -7.68 -8.09 -9.70
N LEU A 472 -7.69 -8.36 -8.39
CA LEU A 472 -8.55 -7.69 -7.41
C LEU A 472 -7.78 -6.64 -6.61
N VAL A 473 -6.48 -6.84 -6.44
CA VAL A 473 -5.59 -6.01 -5.63
C VAL A 473 -4.38 -5.66 -6.49
N PRO A 474 -4.43 -4.54 -7.23
CA PRO A 474 -3.33 -4.15 -8.12
C PRO A 474 -2.07 -3.71 -7.34
N ILE A 475 -2.21 -3.33 -6.07
CA ILE A 475 -1.14 -2.83 -5.22
C ILE A 475 -0.41 -3.99 -4.52
N VAL A 476 0.87 -4.18 -4.84
CA VAL A 476 1.70 -5.29 -4.32
C VAL A 476 1.78 -5.35 -2.79
N PRO A 477 2.02 -4.25 -2.05
CA PRO A 477 2.06 -4.25 -0.60
C PRO A 477 0.83 -4.87 0.08
N MET A 478 -0.37 -4.63 -0.44
CA MET A 478 -1.59 -5.22 0.11
C MET A 478 -1.63 -6.75 -0.11
N ARG A 479 -1.10 -7.23 -1.23
CA ARG A 479 -1.01 -8.67 -1.54
C ARG A 479 -0.02 -9.38 -0.61
N THR A 480 1.12 -8.77 -0.33
CA THR A 480 2.14 -9.34 0.57
C THR A 480 1.63 -9.50 1.99
N VAL A 481 0.85 -8.56 2.50
CA VAL A 481 0.13 -8.68 3.78
C VAL A 481 -0.81 -9.89 3.74
N GLY A 482 -1.61 -10.03 2.67
CA GLY A 482 -2.52 -11.16 2.49
C GLY A 482 -1.79 -12.52 2.51
N ILE A 483 -0.69 -12.64 1.78
CA ILE A 483 0.16 -13.86 1.74
C ILE A 483 0.70 -14.18 3.13
N THR A 484 1.27 -13.19 3.81
CA THR A 484 1.85 -13.37 5.15
C THR A 484 0.80 -13.78 6.18
N LEU A 485 -0.40 -13.20 6.12
CA LEU A 485 -1.51 -13.56 7.00
C LEU A 485 -1.98 -15.00 6.73
N VAL A 486 -2.10 -15.44 5.48
CA VAL A 486 -2.47 -16.82 5.13
C VAL A 486 -1.43 -17.82 5.63
N LEU A 487 -0.13 -17.55 5.40
CA LEU A 487 0.97 -18.38 5.91
C LEU A 487 0.98 -18.41 7.44
N GLY A 488 0.81 -17.26 8.08
CA GLY A 488 0.79 -17.15 9.54
C GLY A 488 -0.34 -17.95 10.18
N ILE A 489 -1.56 -17.89 9.62
CA ILE A 489 -2.69 -18.69 10.10
C ILE A 489 -2.47 -20.17 9.89
N LEU A 490 -1.92 -20.56 8.76
CA LEU A 490 -1.59 -21.96 8.51
C LEU A 490 -0.58 -22.48 9.55
N CYS A 491 0.48 -21.71 9.81
CA CYS A 491 1.48 -22.04 10.83
C CYS A 491 0.85 -22.09 12.24
N THR A 492 0.08 -21.09 12.63
CA THR A 492 -0.55 -21.04 13.96
C THR A 492 -1.53 -22.19 14.18
N LEU A 493 -2.33 -22.55 13.16
CA LEU A 493 -3.21 -23.72 13.20
C LEU A 493 -2.41 -25.01 13.43
N LEU A 494 -1.36 -25.25 12.62
CA LEU A 494 -0.55 -26.47 12.71
C LEU A 494 0.16 -26.57 14.07
N PHE A 495 0.78 -25.49 14.52
CA PHE A 495 1.46 -25.46 15.81
C PHE A 495 0.49 -25.60 16.97
N SER A 496 -0.68 -24.96 16.94
CA SER A 496 -1.71 -25.10 17.97
C SER A 496 -2.27 -26.52 18.04
N CYS A 497 -2.63 -27.12 16.91
CA CYS A 497 -3.16 -28.50 16.87
C CYS A 497 -2.15 -29.53 17.43
N ILE A 498 -0.84 -29.33 17.23
CA ILE A 498 0.17 -30.27 17.68
C ILE A 498 0.63 -29.95 19.10
N LEU A 499 0.98 -28.70 19.39
CA LEU A 499 1.63 -28.34 20.66
C LEU A 499 0.67 -28.16 21.83
N VAL A 500 -0.58 -27.71 21.59
CA VAL A 500 -1.54 -27.51 22.68
C VAL A 500 -1.81 -28.80 23.47
N PRO A 501 -2.15 -29.96 22.84
CA PRO A 501 -2.29 -31.22 23.55
C PRO A 501 -0.99 -31.68 24.26
N VAL A 502 0.15 -31.50 23.57
CA VAL A 502 1.46 -31.88 24.14
C VAL A 502 1.79 -31.06 25.38
N LEU A 503 1.63 -29.74 25.32
CA LEU A 503 1.93 -28.84 26.46
C LEU A 503 0.91 -29.00 27.58
N ALA A 504 -0.38 -29.19 27.26
CA ALA A 504 -1.42 -29.48 28.27
C ALA A 504 -1.10 -30.75 29.06
N TRP A 505 -0.63 -31.80 28.39
CA TRP A 505 -0.15 -33.04 28.99
C TRP A 505 1.09 -32.82 29.83
N LEU A 506 2.13 -32.21 29.30
CA LEU A 506 3.43 -32.00 29.98
C LEU A 506 3.28 -31.11 31.23
N LEU A 507 2.45 -30.05 31.13
CA LEU A 507 2.23 -29.13 32.23
C LEU A 507 1.16 -29.60 33.23
N ARG A 508 0.55 -30.75 32.98
CA ARG A 508 -0.59 -31.29 33.77
C ARG A 508 -1.62 -30.19 34.05
N PHE A 509 -2.20 -29.63 32.96
CA PHE A 509 -3.13 -28.53 33.07
C PHE A 509 -4.51 -29.04 33.52
N ASN A 510 -5.08 -28.39 34.52
CA ASN A 510 -6.43 -28.66 35.03
C ASN A 510 -7.10 -27.31 35.35
N LYS A 511 -8.18 -27.03 34.64
CA LYS A 511 -8.97 -25.80 34.83
C LYS A 511 -9.96 -26.04 36.00
N ARG A 512 -9.96 -25.15 37.01
CA ARG A 512 -10.97 -25.17 38.08
C ARG A 512 -12.33 -24.82 37.44
N ALA A 513 -13.39 -25.57 37.86
CA ALA A 513 -14.75 -25.22 37.47
C ALA A 513 -15.16 -23.94 38.24
N ASN A 514 -15.23 -22.82 37.56
CA ASN A 514 -15.93 -21.64 38.10
C ASN A 514 -17.39 -21.68 37.65
N PRO A 515 -18.36 -21.35 38.54
CA PRO A 515 -19.75 -21.17 38.10
C PRO A 515 -19.75 -20.09 37.01
N SER A 516 -20.41 -20.39 35.90
CA SER A 516 -20.47 -19.49 34.77
C SER A 516 -21.15 -18.18 35.16
N SER A 517 -20.43 -17.07 35.10
CA SER A 517 -21.01 -15.71 35.25
C SER A 517 -21.96 -15.40 34.09
N TRP A 518 -21.91 -16.17 33.02
CA TRP A 518 -22.66 -16.00 31.78
C TRP A 518 -24.06 -16.57 31.79
N LYS A 519 -24.49 -17.27 32.87
CA LYS A 519 -25.82 -17.88 32.98
C LYS A 519 -26.95 -16.88 32.75
N ASN A 520 -26.84 -15.67 33.28
CA ASN A 520 -27.85 -14.62 33.09
C ASN A 520 -27.71 -13.93 31.74
N ILE A 521 -26.49 -13.80 31.22
CA ILE A 521 -26.19 -13.20 29.91
C ILE A 521 -26.78 -14.11 28.81
N GLY A 522 -26.69 -15.43 28.94
CA GLY A 522 -27.16 -16.37 27.92
C GLY A 522 -28.65 -16.25 27.59
N LYS A 523 -29.48 -15.85 28.56
CA LYS A 523 -30.93 -15.62 28.31
C LYS A 523 -31.24 -14.28 27.67
N MET A 524 -30.31 -13.30 27.72
CA MET A 524 -30.54 -11.91 27.31
C MET A 524 -30.89 -11.76 25.81
N PRO A 525 -30.13 -12.36 24.85
CA PRO A 525 -30.46 -12.23 23.44
C PRO A 525 -31.77 -12.85 23.02
N VAL A 526 -32.16 -13.94 23.68
CA VAL A 526 -33.46 -14.60 23.43
C VAL A 526 -34.60 -13.76 23.98
N LYS A 527 -34.46 -13.19 25.18
CA LYS A 527 -35.53 -12.41 25.84
C LYS A 527 -35.72 -11.04 25.19
N TYR A 528 -34.63 -10.37 24.80
CA TYR A 528 -34.67 -8.98 24.31
C TYR A 528 -34.32 -8.89 22.80
N PHE A 529 -34.57 -9.95 22.02
CA PHE A 529 -34.26 -10.04 20.61
C PHE A 529 -34.75 -8.85 19.78
N ALA A 530 -35.99 -8.37 20.06
CA ALA A 530 -36.56 -7.24 19.32
C ALA A 530 -35.78 -5.93 19.52
N VAL A 531 -35.35 -5.66 20.74
CA VAL A 531 -34.53 -4.46 21.04
C VAL A 531 -33.19 -4.55 20.33
N ILE A 532 -32.54 -5.69 20.36
CA ILE A 532 -31.27 -5.92 19.69
C ILE A 532 -31.39 -5.67 18.17
N LEU A 533 -32.44 -6.22 17.55
CA LEU A 533 -32.70 -6.03 16.12
C LEU A 533 -32.98 -4.56 15.75
N ILE A 534 -33.76 -3.86 16.58
CA ILE A 534 -34.05 -2.44 16.34
C ILE A 534 -32.77 -1.59 16.45
N VAL A 535 -31.98 -1.79 17.49
CA VAL A 535 -30.70 -1.08 17.66
C VAL A 535 -29.77 -1.36 16.48
N THR A 536 -29.62 -2.62 16.11
CA THR A 536 -28.80 -3.03 14.95
C THR A 536 -29.29 -2.38 13.66
N ALA A 537 -30.59 -2.35 13.40
CA ALA A 537 -31.17 -1.74 12.21
C ALA A 537 -30.92 -0.22 12.16
N LEU A 538 -31.00 0.48 13.29
CA LEU A 538 -30.71 1.92 13.39
C LEU A 538 -29.23 2.20 13.07
N PHE A 539 -28.29 1.48 13.68
CA PHE A 539 -26.85 1.64 13.40
C PHE A 539 -26.52 1.30 11.94
N SER A 540 -27.11 0.23 11.40
CA SER A 540 -26.92 -0.14 9.99
C SER A 540 -27.50 0.90 9.03
N GLY A 541 -28.64 1.51 9.37
CA GLY A 541 -29.22 2.61 8.59
C GLY A 541 -28.30 3.83 8.57
N TRP A 542 -27.70 4.18 9.69
CA TRP A 542 -26.69 5.25 9.76
C TRP A 542 -25.42 4.90 8.96
N GLY A 543 -24.92 3.67 9.07
CA GLY A 543 -23.76 3.23 8.30
C GLY A 543 -23.99 3.33 6.79
N LEU A 544 -25.17 2.88 6.32
CA LEU A 544 -25.55 2.98 4.91
C LEU A 544 -25.67 4.44 4.42
N MET A 545 -26.16 5.35 5.26
CA MET A 545 -26.32 6.76 4.91
C MET A 545 -24.98 7.45 4.65
N TYR A 546 -23.94 7.07 5.40
CA TYR A 546 -22.59 7.66 5.26
C TYR A 546 -21.65 6.85 4.37
N MET A 547 -22.06 5.65 3.92
CA MET A 547 -21.18 4.74 3.21
C MET A 547 -20.60 5.35 1.92
N GLN A 548 -21.42 6.03 1.14
CA GLN A 548 -20.94 6.65 -0.11
C GLN A 548 -20.02 7.84 0.17
N GLU A 549 -20.36 8.67 1.15
CA GLU A 549 -19.57 9.85 1.52
C GLU A 549 -18.18 9.47 2.06
N GLU A 550 -18.12 8.54 3.02
CA GLU A 550 -16.87 8.17 3.68
C GLU A 550 -15.96 7.32 2.80
N LEU A 551 -16.51 6.39 2.02
CA LEU A 551 -15.72 5.53 1.15
C LEU A 551 -15.25 6.21 -0.15
N SER A 552 -15.78 7.38 -0.49
CA SER A 552 -15.34 8.18 -1.64
C SER A 552 -14.47 9.38 -1.26
N LYS A 553 -14.14 9.55 0.02
CA LYS A 553 -13.17 10.57 0.44
C LYS A 553 -11.82 10.28 -0.20
N PRO A 554 -11.15 11.31 -0.79
CA PRO A 554 -9.80 11.12 -1.29
C PRO A 554 -8.88 10.70 -0.14
N ILE A 555 -7.86 9.93 -0.46
CA ILE A 555 -6.81 9.57 0.51
C ILE A 555 -6.21 10.86 1.03
N ALA A 556 -6.16 11.02 2.34
CA ALA A 556 -5.45 12.13 2.93
C ALA A 556 -3.96 11.97 2.60
N GLY A 557 -3.38 13.00 2.00
CA GLY A 557 -1.97 13.01 1.61
C GLY A 557 -1.02 12.90 2.83
N SER A 558 -0.12 13.83 2.96
CA SER A 558 0.92 13.84 4.03
C SER A 558 0.42 13.74 5.48
N SER A 559 -0.86 13.97 5.74
CA SER A 559 -1.43 13.90 7.10
C SER A 559 -1.43 12.49 7.73
N GLU A 560 -1.17 11.45 6.94
CA GLU A 560 -1.08 10.06 7.43
C GLU A 560 0.36 9.55 7.52
N ALA A 561 1.33 10.37 7.21
CA ALA A 561 2.75 10.02 7.31
C ALA A 561 3.25 10.12 8.77
N PRO A 562 4.34 9.41 9.13
CA PRO A 562 4.89 9.46 10.48
C PRO A 562 5.27 10.88 10.89
N GLU A 563 4.90 11.28 12.11
CA GLU A 563 5.31 12.57 12.65
C GLU A 563 6.81 12.57 12.99
N GLY A 564 7.49 13.69 12.73
CA GLY A 564 8.89 13.90 13.12
C GLY A 564 9.93 13.38 12.12
N ILE A 565 9.53 12.99 10.92
CA ILE A 565 10.45 12.70 9.81
C ILE A 565 10.88 14.02 9.19
N LYS A 566 12.16 14.39 9.40
CA LYS A 566 12.71 15.67 8.95
C LYS A 566 12.64 15.83 7.43
N SER A 567 12.91 14.78 6.67
CA SER A 567 12.82 14.82 5.20
C SER A 567 11.40 15.12 4.71
N LEU A 568 10.39 14.55 5.36
CA LEU A 568 8.99 14.77 5.02
C LEU A 568 8.54 16.21 5.35
N ASP A 569 8.88 16.70 6.56
CA ASP A 569 8.56 18.07 6.97
C ASP A 569 9.23 19.08 6.00
N THR A 570 10.45 18.78 5.58
CA THR A 570 11.18 19.63 4.62
C THR A 570 10.55 19.58 3.23
N LEU A 571 10.12 18.40 2.77
CA LEU A 571 9.40 18.27 1.49
C LEU A 571 8.07 19.02 1.51
N ALA A 572 7.37 19.02 2.64
CA ALA A 572 6.14 19.79 2.80
C ALA A 572 6.40 21.31 2.72
N ASN A 573 7.46 21.81 3.36
CA ASN A 573 7.86 23.23 3.27
C ASN A 573 8.21 23.60 1.82
N TYR A 574 9.04 22.81 1.16
CA TYR A 574 9.38 22.99 -0.25
C TYR A 574 8.13 23.07 -1.13
N SER A 575 7.17 22.19 -0.92
CA SER A 575 5.94 22.14 -1.71
C SER A 575 5.09 23.42 -1.56
N VAL A 576 5.08 24.02 -0.39
CA VAL A 576 4.32 25.26 -0.12
C VAL A 576 5.04 26.48 -0.69
N GLU A 577 6.35 26.58 -0.49
CA GLU A 577 7.16 27.76 -0.83
C GLU A 577 7.37 27.88 -2.34
N PHE A 578 7.71 26.78 -3.01
CA PHE A 578 7.97 26.79 -4.45
C PHE A 578 6.72 26.49 -5.28
N GLN A 579 5.57 26.24 -4.65
CA GLN A 579 4.35 25.78 -5.33
C GLN A 579 4.60 24.58 -6.26
N SER A 580 5.64 23.83 -5.98
CA SER A 580 6.17 22.71 -6.71
C SER A 580 6.25 21.52 -5.73
N GLY A 581 5.39 20.61 -5.78
CA GLY A 581 5.44 19.46 -4.88
C GLY A 581 4.96 18.19 -5.57
N GLN A 582 4.45 18.36 -6.77
CA GLN A 582 3.90 17.28 -7.57
C GLN A 582 4.43 17.39 -9.00
N THR A 583 5.71 17.06 -9.16
CA THR A 583 6.33 16.99 -10.48
C THR A 583 5.71 15.86 -11.27
N SER A 584 5.10 16.22 -12.37
CA SER A 584 4.58 15.31 -13.38
C SER A 584 5.39 15.49 -14.65
N MET A 585 5.25 14.59 -15.60
CA MET A 585 5.96 14.69 -16.87
C MET A 585 5.20 13.96 -17.97
N PHE A 586 5.49 14.33 -19.21
CA PHE A 586 5.06 13.56 -20.37
C PHE A 586 6.20 13.40 -21.37
N ILE A 587 6.13 12.30 -22.11
CA ILE A 587 7.13 11.97 -23.13
C ILE A 587 6.66 12.54 -24.46
N PHE A 588 7.52 13.29 -25.11
CA PHE A 588 7.35 13.74 -26.48
C PHE A 588 8.23 12.89 -27.39
N SER A 589 7.63 12.17 -28.33
CA SER A 589 8.34 11.28 -29.25
C SER A 589 8.23 11.81 -30.68
N ALA A 590 9.35 11.88 -31.37
CA ALA A 590 9.38 12.18 -32.81
C ALA A 590 9.27 10.86 -33.59
N GLU A 591 8.37 10.81 -34.59
CA GLU A 591 8.27 9.64 -35.45
C GLU A 591 9.38 9.64 -36.51
N GLU A 592 9.85 8.44 -36.90
CA GLU A 592 10.77 8.28 -38.01
C GLU A 592 10.11 8.75 -39.31
N ARG A 593 10.66 9.83 -39.90
CA ARG A 593 10.28 10.23 -41.25
C ARG A 593 11.12 9.42 -42.26
N SER A 594 10.49 8.79 -43.22
CA SER A 594 11.13 8.34 -44.43
C SER A 594 11.45 9.56 -45.33
N SER A 595 12.22 10.51 -44.84
CA SER A 595 12.71 11.63 -45.63
C SER A 595 13.93 11.22 -46.47
N LEU A 596 14.21 11.91 -47.55
CA LEU A 596 15.34 11.68 -48.45
C LEU A 596 16.70 11.71 -47.74
N ASN A 597 16.79 12.19 -46.50
CA ASN A 597 18.02 12.43 -45.72
C ASN A 597 18.04 11.88 -44.30
N GLY A 598 17.14 10.96 -43.95
CA GLY A 598 17.23 10.33 -42.62
C GLY A 598 15.96 10.39 -41.74
N THR A 599 16.08 9.92 -40.54
CA THR A 599 15.03 9.86 -39.50
C THR A 599 14.78 11.23 -38.90
N THR A 600 13.50 11.56 -38.65
CA THR A 600 13.12 12.74 -37.86
C THR A 600 13.59 12.54 -36.43
N GLN A 601 14.36 13.50 -35.94
CA GLN A 601 14.90 13.53 -34.58
C GLN A 601 14.35 14.77 -33.84
N ILE A 602 14.54 14.80 -32.54
CA ILE A 602 14.21 15.99 -31.73
C ILE A 602 14.95 17.25 -32.22
N ARG A 603 16.05 17.08 -32.93
CA ARG A 603 16.86 18.18 -33.51
C ARG A 603 16.21 18.87 -34.70
N ASP A 604 15.09 18.37 -35.23
CA ASP A 604 14.38 19.05 -36.31
C ASP A 604 13.61 20.27 -35.80
N LEU A 605 13.81 21.43 -36.39
CA LEU A 605 13.15 22.68 -35.99
C LEU A 605 11.61 22.58 -35.93
N PRO A 606 10.88 21.95 -36.88
CA PRO A 606 9.45 21.76 -36.76
C PRO A 606 9.01 20.92 -35.57
N VAL A 607 9.88 20.00 -35.13
CA VAL A 607 9.64 19.22 -33.91
C VAL A 607 9.76 20.11 -32.67
N LEU A 608 10.80 20.94 -32.60
CA LEU A 608 10.98 21.92 -31.53
C LEU A 608 9.83 22.92 -31.48
N ASP A 609 9.34 23.38 -32.64
CA ASP A 609 8.16 24.25 -32.74
C ASP A 609 6.90 23.55 -32.17
N THR A 610 6.75 22.27 -32.46
CA THR A 610 5.62 21.49 -31.95
C THR A 610 5.71 21.30 -30.44
N ILE A 611 6.89 21.03 -29.90
CA ILE A 611 7.13 20.96 -28.44
C ILE A 611 6.74 22.29 -27.79
N ASN A 612 7.22 23.42 -28.36
CA ASN A 612 6.89 24.75 -27.85
C ASN A 612 5.37 25.05 -27.88
N LEU A 613 4.68 24.63 -28.94
CA LEU A 613 3.24 24.78 -29.02
C LEU A 613 2.49 23.98 -27.95
N VAL A 614 2.86 22.72 -27.76
CA VAL A 614 2.26 21.83 -26.74
C VAL A 614 2.57 22.37 -25.34
N GLU A 615 3.82 22.76 -25.07
CA GLU A 615 4.26 23.33 -23.80
C GLU A 615 3.43 24.59 -23.46
N ASN A 616 3.30 25.52 -24.39
CA ASN A 616 2.53 26.74 -24.17
C ASN A 616 1.05 26.44 -23.86
N ARG A 617 0.44 25.46 -24.54
CA ARG A 617 -0.95 25.07 -24.27
C ARG A 617 -1.13 24.39 -22.92
N VAL A 618 -0.16 23.58 -22.51
CA VAL A 618 -0.17 22.94 -21.16
C VAL A 618 0.03 24.00 -20.09
N SER A 619 0.89 24.98 -20.30
CA SER A 619 1.12 26.08 -19.35
C SER A 619 -0.05 27.06 -19.23
N GLU A 620 -1.02 27.06 -20.17
CA GLU A 620 -2.28 27.81 -20.03
C GLU A 620 -3.24 27.20 -19.00
N VAL A 621 -3.01 25.94 -18.57
CA VAL A 621 -3.82 25.31 -17.52
C VAL A 621 -3.51 25.95 -16.16
N ASP A 622 -4.53 26.17 -15.36
CA ASP A 622 -4.43 26.88 -14.07
C ASP A 622 -3.33 26.33 -13.16
N ASN A 623 -2.45 27.19 -12.69
CA ASN A 623 -1.34 26.87 -11.78
C ASN A 623 -0.40 25.77 -12.30
N THR A 624 -0.17 25.74 -13.58
CA THR A 624 0.72 24.77 -14.22
C THR A 624 1.92 25.51 -14.82
N THR A 625 3.12 25.05 -14.51
CA THR A 625 4.36 25.51 -15.14
C THR A 625 5.02 24.33 -15.84
N THR A 626 5.66 24.62 -16.94
CA THR A 626 6.33 23.60 -17.76
C THR A 626 7.80 23.90 -17.89
N THR A 627 8.63 22.85 -17.88
CA THR A 627 10.07 22.93 -18.12
C THR A 627 10.45 21.89 -19.16
N SER A 628 10.99 22.36 -20.26
CA SER A 628 11.36 21.53 -21.40
C SER A 628 12.69 21.99 -22.01
N LEU A 629 13.12 21.30 -23.06
CA LEU A 629 14.24 21.71 -23.89
C LEU A 629 14.09 23.15 -24.42
N ILE A 630 12.86 23.54 -24.74
CA ILE A 630 12.54 24.90 -25.25
C ILE A 630 12.75 25.94 -24.15
N THR A 631 12.46 25.63 -22.91
CA THR A 631 12.70 26.52 -21.76
C THR A 631 14.18 26.91 -21.68
N PHE A 632 15.08 25.93 -21.82
CA PHE A 632 16.52 26.18 -21.78
C PHE A 632 16.99 26.93 -23.03
N LEU A 633 16.49 26.59 -24.23
CA LEU A 633 16.81 27.33 -25.46
C LEU A 633 16.38 28.81 -25.40
N LYS A 634 15.27 29.11 -24.73
CA LYS A 634 14.80 30.48 -24.48
C LYS A 634 15.59 31.21 -23.38
N SER A 635 16.18 30.50 -22.43
CA SER A 635 16.88 31.09 -21.30
C SER A 635 18.36 31.35 -21.59
N ILE A 636 18.99 30.55 -22.43
CA ILE A 636 20.41 30.66 -22.72
C ILE A 636 20.63 31.69 -23.85
N HIS A 637 21.27 32.81 -23.52
CA HIS A 637 21.61 33.87 -24.44
C HIS A 637 23.05 33.71 -24.93
N VAL A 638 23.26 33.96 -26.23
CA VAL A 638 24.57 33.92 -26.87
C VAL A 638 24.80 35.16 -27.73
N THR A 639 26.03 35.47 -27.95
CA THR A 639 26.45 36.66 -28.66
C THR A 639 27.07 36.32 -30.03
N ILE A 640 26.52 36.89 -31.07
CA ILE A 640 27.09 36.86 -32.42
C ILE A 640 27.90 38.13 -32.65
N GLY A 641 29.13 38.01 -33.08
CA GLY A 641 30.05 39.11 -33.26
C GLY A 641 30.27 39.51 -34.73
N LEU A 642 30.66 40.75 -34.99
CA LEU A 642 31.12 41.27 -36.27
C LEU A 642 32.47 41.93 -36.11
N ASP A 643 33.51 41.37 -36.74
CA ASP A 643 34.88 41.94 -36.76
C ASP A 643 35.42 42.35 -35.36
N GLY A 644 35.17 41.53 -34.32
CA GLY A 644 35.63 41.83 -32.97
C GLY A 644 34.75 42.79 -32.19
N ASN A 645 33.60 43.23 -32.69
CA ASN A 645 32.55 43.92 -31.96
C ASN A 645 31.36 43.02 -31.73
N ASN A 646 30.87 42.91 -30.50
CA ASN A 646 29.62 42.22 -30.20
C ASN A 646 28.49 43.01 -30.79
N VAL A 647 27.72 42.35 -31.66
CA VAL A 647 26.72 43.06 -32.48
C VAL A 647 25.29 42.67 -32.08
N TYR A 648 25.07 41.43 -31.71
CA TYR A 648 23.75 40.95 -31.43
C TYR A 648 23.81 39.87 -30.32
N THR A 649 22.98 40.01 -29.32
CA THR A 649 22.84 39.05 -28.22
C THR A 649 21.39 38.71 -28.10
N ASP A 650 21.07 37.43 -28.19
CA ASP A 650 19.72 36.92 -28.01
C ASP A 650 19.76 35.47 -27.49
N SER A 651 18.61 34.97 -27.08
CA SER A 651 18.44 33.57 -26.72
C SER A 651 18.72 32.65 -27.93
N LEU A 652 19.14 31.42 -27.67
CA LEU A 652 19.31 30.42 -28.74
C LEU A 652 17.97 30.21 -29.52
N TRP A 653 16.85 30.22 -28.81
CA TRP A 653 15.53 30.19 -29.43
C TRP A 653 15.23 31.42 -30.30
N GLY A 654 15.59 32.62 -29.81
CA GLY A 654 15.40 33.87 -30.56
C GLY A 654 16.21 33.90 -31.84
N ILE A 655 17.47 33.44 -31.81
CA ILE A 655 18.29 33.34 -33.02
C ILE A 655 17.68 32.40 -34.06
N LEU A 656 17.16 31.24 -33.65
CA LEU A 656 16.53 30.28 -34.56
C LEU A 656 15.20 30.79 -35.13
N HIS A 657 14.50 31.70 -34.45
CA HIS A 657 13.19 32.25 -34.84
C HIS A 657 13.25 33.72 -35.27
N SER A 658 14.41 34.25 -35.48
CA SER A 658 14.62 35.62 -35.96
C SER A 658 13.94 35.83 -37.32
N GLU A 659 13.34 37.01 -37.50
CA GLU A 659 12.77 37.42 -38.79
C GLU A 659 13.79 37.46 -39.94
N CYS A 660 15.08 37.45 -39.58
CA CYS A 660 16.20 37.40 -40.55
C CYS A 660 16.12 36.22 -41.53
N TRP A 661 15.62 35.08 -41.12
CA TRP A 661 15.58 33.88 -41.96
C TRP A 661 14.66 34.05 -43.22
N GLU A 662 13.63 34.93 -43.11
CA GLU A 662 12.69 35.23 -44.16
C GLU A 662 13.01 36.58 -44.88
N TRP A 663 14.06 37.28 -44.45
CA TRP A 663 14.40 38.61 -44.99
C TRP A 663 14.88 38.49 -46.42
N ASP A 664 14.27 39.27 -47.27
CA ASP A 664 14.56 39.37 -48.73
C ASP A 664 15.42 40.57 -49.10
N GLY A 665 15.88 41.35 -48.10
CA GLY A 665 16.67 42.55 -48.32
C GLY A 665 15.85 43.86 -48.39
N ASP A 666 14.53 43.77 -48.19
CA ASP A 666 13.65 44.94 -48.03
C ASP A 666 13.62 45.43 -46.58
N SER A 667 13.39 46.68 -46.35
CA SER A 667 13.69 47.43 -45.13
C SER A 667 12.67 47.28 -43.96
N ASP A 668 11.82 46.27 -43.97
CA ASP A 668 10.75 46.12 -42.99
C ASP A 668 11.12 45.29 -41.76
N ILE A 669 12.38 45.04 -41.45
CA ILE A 669 12.84 44.36 -40.27
C ILE A 669 12.99 45.29 -39.07
N ASP A 670 12.68 44.77 -37.87
CA ASP A 670 12.94 45.50 -36.62
C ASP A 670 14.43 45.88 -36.52
N PHE A 671 14.70 47.12 -36.11
CA PHE A 671 16.07 47.63 -36.01
C PHE A 671 16.94 46.85 -35.02
N THR A 672 16.32 46.09 -34.10
CA THR A 672 17.02 45.25 -33.14
C THR A 672 17.56 43.95 -33.75
N GLU A 673 16.91 43.42 -34.78
CA GLU A 673 17.33 42.19 -35.49
C GLU A 673 18.19 42.49 -36.75
N LEU A 674 18.15 43.74 -37.26
CA LEU A 674 18.92 44.11 -38.44
C LEU A 674 20.44 43.77 -38.32
N PRO A 675 21.09 43.93 -37.16
CA PRO A 675 22.47 43.54 -37.00
C PRO A 675 22.69 42.04 -37.20
N LEU A 676 21.80 41.20 -36.73
CA LEU A 676 21.87 39.74 -36.91
C LEU A 676 21.78 39.38 -38.39
N CYS A 677 20.78 39.93 -39.10
CA CYS A 677 20.57 39.71 -40.53
C CYS A 677 21.76 40.14 -41.37
N VAL A 678 22.32 41.29 -41.05
CA VAL A 678 23.54 41.78 -41.71
C VAL A 678 24.73 40.89 -41.39
N SER A 679 24.87 40.42 -40.19
CA SER A 679 25.97 39.51 -39.75
C SER A 679 25.91 38.17 -40.47
N LEU A 680 24.70 37.56 -40.53
CA LEU A 680 24.50 36.23 -41.14
C LEU A 680 24.55 36.27 -42.66
N PHE A 681 24.12 37.38 -43.32
CA PHE A 681 23.86 37.37 -44.75
C PHE A 681 24.66 38.43 -45.56
N ALA A 682 25.40 39.33 -44.94
CA ALA A 682 26.11 40.40 -45.63
C ALA A 682 27.32 39.91 -46.47
N MET A 683 27.89 38.76 -46.13
CA MET A 683 29.09 38.23 -46.84
C MET A 683 28.78 37.33 -48.01
N GLU A 684 27.58 36.75 -48.09
CA GLU A 684 27.15 35.91 -49.21
C GLU A 684 25.66 36.18 -49.55
N GLN A 685 25.35 36.27 -50.85
CA GLN A 685 23.95 36.23 -51.29
C GLN A 685 23.42 34.80 -51.12
N LEU A 686 23.10 34.42 -49.90
CA LEU A 686 22.54 33.11 -49.60
C LEU A 686 21.11 33.00 -50.20
N ASP A 687 20.92 32.00 -51.06
CA ASP A 687 19.59 31.68 -51.55
C ASP A 687 18.75 31.06 -50.40
N SER A 688 17.42 30.93 -50.59
CA SER A 688 16.51 30.40 -49.55
C SER A 688 16.84 28.98 -49.14
N GLY A 689 17.48 28.17 -50.03
CA GLY A 689 17.93 26.82 -49.72
C GLY A 689 19.11 26.78 -48.71
N SER A 690 20.12 27.63 -49.01
CA SER A 690 21.30 27.76 -48.16
C SER A 690 20.99 28.37 -46.79
N ARG A 691 19.94 29.22 -46.69
CA ARG A 691 19.46 29.76 -45.41
C ARG A 691 18.76 28.68 -44.58
N ALA A 692 17.92 27.87 -45.17
CA ALA A 692 17.24 26.79 -44.51
C ALA A 692 18.24 25.72 -44.00
N GLU A 693 19.32 25.47 -44.78
CA GLU A 693 20.39 24.57 -44.37
C GLU A 693 21.15 25.16 -43.18
N LEU A 694 21.59 26.43 -43.25
CA LEU A 694 22.27 27.08 -42.13
C LEU A 694 21.41 27.14 -40.86
N ARG A 695 20.12 27.42 -41.02
CA ARG A 695 19.17 27.41 -39.89
C ARG A 695 19.07 26.00 -39.23
N GLY A 696 19.07 24.96 -40.06
CA GLY A 696 19.11 23.55 -39.61
C GLY A 696 20.39 23.22 -38.84
N ASP A 697 21.57 23.61 -39.41
CA ASP A 697 22.84 23.43 -38.76
C ASP A 697 22.92 24.19 -37.40
N LEU A 698 22.30 25.36 -37.32
CA LEU A 698 22.24 26.14 -36.06
C LEU A 698 21.33 25.51 -35.01
N VAL A 699 20.36 24.66 -35.39
CA VAL A 699 19.60 23.86 -34.40
C VAL A 699 20.55 22.89 -33.70
N ASP A 700 21.39 22.18 -34.46
CA ASP A 700 22.39 21.27 -33.90
C ASP A 700 23.38 22.01 -32.98
N VAL A 701 23.89 23.14 -33.45
CA VAL A 701 24.78 24.02 -32.64
C VAL A 701 24.09 24.47 -31.37
N SER A 702 22.83 24.89 -31.43
CA SER A 702 22.06 25.36 -30.28
C SER A 702 21.89 24.26 -29.23
N LEU A 703 21.56 23.04 -29.67
CA LEU A 703 21.42 21.90 -28.78
C LEU A 703 22.74 21.42 -28.18
N ASP A 704 23.82 21.44 -28.97
CA ASP A 704 25.16 21.11 -28.48
C ASP A 704 25.76 22.21 -27.60
N THR A 705 25.21 23.42 -27.61
CA THR A 705 25.54 24.50 -26.66
C THR A 705 25.01 24.16 -25.25
N LEU A 706 23.95 23.41 -25.10
CA LEU A 706 23.47 22.95 -23.80
C LEU A 706 24.52 21.99 -23.20
N SER A 707 24.63 22.02 -21.87
CA SER A 707 25.51 21.05 -21.19
C SER A 707 24.96 19.62 -21.33
N GLU A 708 25.84 18.65 -21.14
CA GLU A 708 25.43 17.25 -21.15
C GLU A 708 24.41 16.92 -20.03
N GLU A 709 24.52 17.60 -18.90
CA GLU A 709 23.57 17.48 -17.78
C GLU A 709 22.16 17.88 -18.21
N VAL A 710 21.99 19.06 -18.84
CA VAL A 710 20.70 19.54 -19.35
C VAL A 710 20.16 18.60 -20.43
N ARG A 711 21.03 18.15 -21.34
CA ARG A 711 20.62 17.21 -22.39
C ARG A 711 20.21 15.85 -21.83
N SER A 712 20.97 15.29 -20.90
CA SER A 712 20.63 14.00 -20.28
C SER A 712 19.39 14.05 -19.39
N MET A 713 19.09 15.21 -18.80
CA MET A 713 17.83 15.43 -18.06
C MET A 713 16.63 15.40 -19.00
N LEU A 714 16.74 15.96 -20.20
CA LEU A 714 15.57 16.21 -21.06
C LEU A 714 15.48 15.24 -22.24
N MET A 715 16.58 14.76 -22.79
CA MET A 715 16.60 13.88 -23.96
C MET A 715 17.07 12.48 -23.62
N ASN A 716 16.48 11.48 -24.26
CA ASN A 716 16.96 10.12 -24.15
C ASN A 716 18.28 9.94 -24.92
N GLU A 717 19.00 8.83 -24.65
CA GLU A 717 20.34 8.55 -25.23
C GLU A 717 20.36 8.56 -26.78
N ASN A 718 19.24 8.21 -27.41
CA ASN A 718 19.12 8.17 -28.86
C ASN A 718 18.55 9.46 -29.49
N GLU A 719 18.26 10.48 -28.69
CA GLU A 719 17.65 11.76 -29.10
C GLU A 719 16.35 11.62 -29.92
N THR A 720 15.60 10.56 -29.67
CA THR A 720 14.32 10.30 -30.34
C THR A 720 13.12 10.75 -29.50
N LYS A 721 13.34 10.98 -28.23
CA LYS A 721 12.33 11.38 -27.27
C LYS A 721 12.85 12.45 -26.32
N THR A 722 11.98 13.33 -25.89
CA THR A 722 12.27 14.33 -24.87
C THR A 722 11.22 14.31 -23.77
N LEU A 723 11.62 14.65 -22.54
CA LEU A 723 10.73 14.88 -21.41
C LEU A 723 10.31 16.34 -21.34
N VAL A 724 9.05 16.55 -21.02
CA VAL A 724 8.52 17.83 -20.59
C VAL A 724 8.05 17.67 -19.15
N TYR A 725 8.68 18.38 -18.25
CA TYR A 725 8.28 18.43 -16.86
C TYR A 725 7.10 19.38 -16.69
N VAL A 726 6.12 18.96 -15.90
CA VAL A 726 4.92 19.72 -15.57
C VAL A 726 4.84 19.84 -14.07
N GLU A 727 4.99 21.05 -13.56
CA GLU A 727 4.96 21.34 -12.14
C GLU A 727 3.65 21.96 -11.75
N GLN A 728 3.07 21.44 -10.67
CA GLN A 728 1.82 21.92 -10.11
C GLN A 728 1.93 22.02 -8.60
N PRO A 729 1.30 23.02 -7.95
CA PRO A 729 1.28 23.14 -6.50
C PRO A 729 0.55 21.94 -5.88
N TYR A 730 0.92 21.61 -4.65
CA TYR A 730 0.22 20.58 -3.90
C TYR A 730 -1.26 20.94 -3.74
N MET A 731 -2.14 20.07 -4.17
CA MET A 731 -3.58 20.32 -4.17
C MET A 731 -4.38 19.07 -3.82
N ASN A 732 -5.65 19.28 -3.52
CA ASN A 732 -6.61 18.21 -3.32
C ASN A 732 -6.69 17.29 -4.55
N LEU A 733 -6.64 15.97 -4.35
CA LEU A 733 -6.67 14.96 -5.42
C LEU A 733 -7.87 15.07 -6.37
N ILE A 734 -9.00 15.60 -5.92
CA ILE A 734 -10.17 15.82 -6.81
C ILE A 734 -9.85 16.92 -7.84
N LYS A 735 -9.27 18.04 -7.38
CA LYS A 735 -8.86 19.15 -8.25
C LYS A 735 -7.72 18.68 -9.16
N ALA A 736 -6.76 17.99 -8.60
CA ALA A 736 -5.63 17.42 -9.31
C ALA A 736 -6.07 16.45 -10.44
N GLY A 737 -7.06 15.60 -10.16
CA GLY A 737 -7.65 14.71 -11.17
C GLY A 737 -8.30 15.46 -12.33
N GLY A 738 -8.99 16.57 -12.04
CA GLY A 738 -9.58 17.43 -13.07
C GLY A 738 -8.51 18.08 -13.97
N LEU A 739 -7.42 18.59 -13.36
CA LEU A 739 -6.32 19.18 -14.11
C LEU A 739 -5.56 18.15 -14.95
N ARG A 740 -5.31 16.95 -14.40
CA ARG A 740 -4.72 15.85 -15.19
C ARG A 740 -5.56 15.52 -16.41
N ASP A 741 -6.89 15.38 -16.25
CA ASP A 741 -7.78 15.05 -17.36
C ASP A 741 -7.81 16.17 -18.41
N GLU A 742 -7.68 17.44 -18.02
CA GLU A 742 -7.56 18.59 -18.91
C GLU A 742 -6.26 18.59 -19.69
N ILE A 743 -5.12 18.34 -19.01
CA ILE A 743 -3.81 18.22 -19.67
C ILE A 743 -3.79 17.02 -20.61
N ASP A 744 -4.29 15.86 -20.20
CA ASP A 744 -4.35 14.66 -21.05
C ASP A 744 -5.21 14.88 -22.31
N LEU A 745 -6.26 15.72 -22.22
CA LEU A 745 -7.04 16.12 -23.40
C LEU A 745 -6.24 17.00 -24.35
N ILE A 746 -5.45 17.95 -23.83
CA ILE A 746 -4.56 18.79 -24.64
C ILE A 746 -3.52 17.91 -25.34
N LEU A 747 -2.90 16.97 -24.62
CA LEU A 747 -1.90 16.07 -25.17
C LEU A 747 -2.47 15.12 -26.22
N ALA A 748 -3.73 14.71 -26.09
CA ALA A 748 -4.42 13.83 -27.03
C ALA A 748 -4.95 14.56 -28.29
N GLU A 749 -4.84 15.86 -28.38
CA GLU A 749 -5.39 16.64 -29.51
C GLU A 749 -4.51 16.51 -30.77
N GLU A 750 -4.87 15.58 -31.65
CA GLU A 750 -4.11 15.21 -32.87
C GLU A 750 -3.79 16.38 -33.77
N SER A 751 -4.60 17.44 -33.76
CA SER A 751 -4.39 18.63 -34.62
C SER A 751 -3.10 19.39 -34.32
N ILE A 752 -2.50 19.15 -33.15
CA ILE A 752 -1.25 19.78 -32.69
C ILE A 752 -0.03 18.92 -33.05
N LEU A 753 -0.22 17.62 -33.21
CA LEU A 753 0.85 16.62 -33.29
C LEU A 753 1.23 16.31 -34.74
N LEU A 754 1.99 17.18 -35.38
CA LEU A 754 2.51 16.97 -36.74
C LEU A 754 3.69 15.96 -36.68
N ASP A 755 3.45 14.71 -37.14
CA ASP A 755 4.45 13.64 -37.18
C ASP A 755 5.16 13.33 -35.83
N THR A 756 4.51 13.69 -34.71
CA THR A 756 5.02 13.50 -33.37
C THR A 756 3.92 12.87 -32.49
N ARG A 757 4.30 12.30 -31.36
CA ARG A 757 3.37 11.75 -30.39
C ARG A 757 3.72 12.21 -28.99
N THR A 758 2.72 12.56 -28.23
CA THR A 758 2.84 12.79 -26.79
C THR A 758 2.24 11.62 -26.02
N SER A 759 2.88 11.25 -24.93
CA SER A 759 2.27 10.36 -23.94
C SER A 759 1.21 11.12 -23.12
N LYS A 760 0.43 10.40 -22.33
CA LYS A 760 -0.30 11.00 -21.23
C LYS A 760 0.64 11.44 -20.12
N LEU A 761 0.09 12.24 -19.21
CA LEU A 761 0.82 12.70 -18.04
C LEU A 761 1.18 11.52 -17.12
N THR A 762 2.45 11.44 -16.67
CA THR A 762 2.97 10.51 -15.69
C THR A 762 3.77 11.24 -14.62
N GLY A 763 4.34 10.51 -13.66
CA GLY A 763 5.07 11.09 -12.54
C GLY A 763 4.26 11.13 -11.25
N GLY A 764 4.66 11.95 -10.29
CA GLY A 764 4.14 11.91 -8.91
C GLY A 764 2.64 12.04 -8.79
N LEU A 765 2.03 13.03 -9.45
CA LEU A 765 0.60 13.29 -9.35
C LEU A 765 -0.27 12.24 -10.07
N PRO A 766 -0.06 11.91 -11.36
CA PRO A 766 -0.86 10.91 -12.04
C PRO A 766 -0.81 9.55 -11.37
N VAL A 767 0.38 9.14 -10.95
CA VAL A 767 0.58 7.89 -10.23
C VAL A 767 -0.15 7.89 -8.88
N SER A 768 -0.08 8.98 -8.12
CA SER A 768 -0.81 9.13 -6.85
C SER A 768 -2.32 9.02 -7.04
N LEU A 769 -2.85 9.58 -8.13
CA LEU A 769 -4.28 9.46 -8.49
C LEU A 769 -4.66 8.02 -8.82
N ASP A 770 -3.82 7.30 -9.56
CA ASP A 770 -4.07 5.91 -9.93
C ASP A 770 -3.91 4.97 -8.72
N ILE A 771 -2.95 5.24 -7.81
CA ILE A 771 -2.84 4.56 -6.51
C ILE A 771 -4.12 4.77 -5.70
N ASN A 772 -4.60 6.02 -5.58
CA ASN A 772 -5.82 6.34 -4.86
C ASN A 772 -7.03 5.56 -5.42
N LYS A 773 -7.19 5.58 -6.74
CA LYS A 773 -8.24 4.81 -7.42
C LYS A 773 -8.09 3.31 -7.17
N GLY A 774 -6.87 2.78 -7.29
CA GLY A 774 -6.57 1.37 -7.01
C GLY A 774 -6.92 0.96 -5.58
N ILE A 775 -6.68 1.82 -4.58
CA ILE A 775 -7.04 1.57 -3.18
C ILE A 775 -8.56 1.52 -3.00
N HIS A 776 -9.30 2.49 -3.55
CA HIS A 776 -10.76 2.54 -3.46
C HIS A 776 -11.42 1.34 -4.16
N ASP A 777 -10.97 1.01 -5.37
CA ASP A 777 -11.46 -0.14 -6.14
C ASP A 777 -11.16 -1.44 -5.38
N THR A 778 -9.98 -1.57 -4.80
CA THR A 778 -9.58 -2.72 -3.98
C THR A 778 -10.48 -2.86 -2.77
N GLN A 779 -10.74 -1.80 -2.01
CA GLN A 779 -11.59 -1.84 -0.82
C GLN A 779 -12.99 -2.35 -1.14
N ALA A 780 -13.65 -1.78 -2.15
CA ALA A 780 -14.99 -2.16 -2.53
C ALA A 780 -15.04 -3.60 -3.07
N LEU A 781 -14.17 -3.91 -4.02
CA LEU A 781 -14.18 -5.18 -4.73
C LEU A 781 -13.79 -6.35 -3.84
N THR A 782 -12.70 -6.21 -3.04
CA THR A 782 -12.27 -7.29 -2.12
C THR A 782 -13.31 -7.57 -1.05
N THR A 783 -13.96 -6.53 -0.50
CA THR A 783 -15.03 -6.68 0.50
C THR A 783 -16.22 -7.47 -0.06
N ILE A 784 -16.69 -7.10 -1.26
CA ILE A 784 -17.80 -7.78 -1.93
C ILE A 784 -17.45 -9.22 -2.30
N VAL A 785 -16.28 -9.42 -2.92
CA VAL A 785 -15.81 -10.76 -3.34
C VAL A 785 -15.63 -11.65 -2.11
N THR A 786 -15.03 -11.15 -1.03
CA THR A 786 -14.87 -11.91 0.22
C THR A 786 -16.21 -12.34 0.79
N LEU A 787 -17.19 -11.44 0.83
CA LEU A 787 -18.55 -11.76 1.30
C LEU A 787 -19.16 -12.91 0.48
N PHE A 788 -19.07 -12.84 -0.85
CA PHE A 788 -19.63 -13.88 -1.72
C PHE A 788 -18.90 -15.21 -1.62
N VAL A 789 -17.57 -15.21 -1.65
CA VAL A 789 -16.74 -16.42 -1.59
C VAL A 789 -16.93 -17.13 -0.25
N LEU A 790 -16.87 -16.40 0.86
CA LEU A 790 -17.09 -16.97 2.20
C LEU A 790 -18.52 -17.50 2.35
N THR A 791 -19.53 -16.76 1.87
CA THR A 791 -20.92 -17.23 1.91
C THR A 791 -21.09 -18.52 1.11
N ALA A 792 -20.54 -18.58 -0.11
CA ALA A 792 -20.59 -19.76 -0.96
C ALA A 792 -19.87 -20.95 -0.31
N PHE A 793 -18.71 -20.72 0.28
CA PHE A 793 -17.95 -21.73 1.01
C PHE A 793 -18.72 -22.27 2.21
N LEU A 794 -19.29 -21.41 3.05
CA LEU A 794 -20.11 -21.84 4.19
C LEU A 794 -21.37 -22.60 3.77
N VAL A 795 -22.03 -22.16 2.71
CA VAL A 795 -23.20 -22.89 2.15
C VAL A 795 -22.77 -24.30 1.68
N MET A 796 -21.61 -24.42 1.06
CA MET A 796 -21.06 -25.70 0.62
C MET A 796 -20.76 -26.61 1.81
N VAL A 797 -20.08 -26.11 2.85
CA VAL A 797 -19.68 -26.88 4.04
C VAL A 797 -20.91 -27.29 4.87
N PHE A 798 -21.80 -26.36 5.16
CA PHE A 798 -23.01 -26.66 5.93
C PHE A 798 -24.10 -27.36 5.10
N ARG A 799 -23.97 -27.44 3.78
CA ARG A 799 -24.97 -27.98 2.86
C ARG A 799 -26.39 -27.40 3.06
N ASN A 800 -26.44 -26.20 3.57
CA ASN A 800 -27.69 -25.55 3.91
C ASN A 800 -27.55 -24.04 3.70
N LEU A 801 -28.22 -23.55 2.65
CA LEU A 801 -28.20 -22.12 2.31
C LEU A 801 -28.63 -21.23 3.50
N ARG A 802 -29.61 -21.69 4.28
CA ARG A 802 -30.13 -20.91 5.41
C ARG A 802 -29.09 -20.76 6.53
N ILE A 803 -28.30 -21.81 6.79
CA ILE A 803 -27.25 -21.78 7.82
C ILE A 803 -26.08 -20.93 7.32
N GLY A 804 -25.60 -21.16 6.12
CA GLY A 804 -24.47 -20.39 5.56
C GLY A 804 -24.76 -18.89 5.53
N VAL A 805 -25.94 -18.48 5.05
CA VAL A 805 -26.34 -17.08 5.04
C VAL A 805 -26.51 -16.51 6.45
N LYS A 806 -27.18 -17.24 7.37
CA LYS A 806 -27.32 -16.78 8.76
C LYS A 806 -25.99 -16.53 9.46
N THR A 807 -24.95 -17.32 9.16
CA THR A 807 -23.60 -17.19 9.73
C THR A 807 -22.92 -15.92 9.25
N MET A 808 -23.17 -15.50 8.00
CA MET A 808 -22.56 -14.30 7.41
C MET A 808 -23.25 -12.98 7.78
N ILE A 809 -24.54 -12.99 8.11
CA ILE A 809 -25.32 -11.77 8.38
C ILE A 809 -24.70 -10.90 9.50
N PRO A 810 -24.28 -11.43 10.66
CA PRO A 810 -23.72 -10.59 11.72
C PRO A 810 -22.47 -9.83 11.28
N VAL A 811 -21.55 -10.49 10.56
CA VAL A 811 -20.31 -9.88 10.11
C VAL A 811 -20.55 -8.89 8.97
N ALA A 812 -21.47 -9.20 8.05
CA ALA A 812 -21.87 -8.25 7.01
C ALA A 812 -22.46 -6.96 7.60
N ILE A 813 -23.20 -7.06 8.71
CA ILE A 813 -23.72 -5.91 9.44
C ILE A 813 -22.59 -5.10 10.09
N VAL A 814 -21.57 -5.74 10.64
CA VAL A 814 -20.39 -5.04 11.21
C VAL A 814 -19.67 -4.22 10.14
N ILE A 815 -19.51 -4.76 8.93
CA ILE A 815 -18.91 -4.00 7.82
C ILE A 815 -19.76 -2.80 7.40
N LEU A 816 -21.09 -2.90 7.48
CA LEU A 816 -21.96 -1.73 7.26
C LEU A 816 -21.79 -0.62 8.31
N TRP A 817 -21.19 -0.92 9.47
CA TRP A 817 -20.87 0.07 10.50
C TRP A 817 -19.49 0.68 10.32
N GLN A 818 -18.62 0.13 9.47
CA GLN A 818 -17.29 0.65 9.21
C GLN A 818 -17.31 2.14 8.82
N PRO A 819 -18.13 2.63 7.86
CA PRO A 819 -18.18 4.05 7.51
C PRO A 819 -18.56 4.96 8.69
N LEU A 820 -19.46 4.50 9.54
CA LEU A 820 -19.85 5.24 10.73
C LEU A 820 -18.70 5.38 11.75
N LEU A 821 -17.90 4.32 11.90
CA LEU A 821 -16.72 4.33 12.77
C LEU A 821 -15.61 5.20 12.19
N MET A 822 -15.40 5.15 10.87
CA MET A 822 -14.44 6.01 10.16
C MET A 822 -14.78 7.49 10.37
N ARG A 823 -16.06 7.86 10.20
CA ARG A 823 -16.51 9.23 10.45
C ARG A 823 -16.37 9.65 11.92
N GLY A 824 -16.68 8.75 12.86
CA GLY A 824 -16.56 9.04 14.28
C GLY A 824 -15.14 9.20 14.80
N GLY A 825 -14.18 8.57 14.13
CA GLY A 825 -12.76 8.61 14.43
C GLY A 825 -11.95 9.52 13.54
N ASP A 826 -12.59 10.21 12.58
CA ASP A 826 -11.93 11.00 11.53
C ASP A 826 -10.88 10.20 10.72
N VAL A 827 -11.19 8.92 10.49
CA VAL A 827 -10.33 7.97 9.79
C VAL A 827 -10.61 8.03 8.29
N ASN A 828 -9.60 8.34 7.51
CA ASN A 828 -9.67 8.34 6.06
C ASN A 828 -9.41 6.95 5.46
N VAL A 829 -9.81 6.76 4.21
CA VAL A 829 -9.41 5.58 3.43
C VAL A 829 -7.92 5.70 3.11
N ASN A 830 -7.16 4.67 3.42
CA ASN A 830 -5.75 4.54 3.08
C ASN A 830 -5.42 3.09 2.69
N VAL A 831 -4.19 2.83 2.34
CA VAL A 831 -3.73 1.50 1.90
C VAL A 831 -4.01 0.42 2.96
N PHE A 832 -3.90 0.75 4.25
CA PHE A 832 -4.17 -0.17 5.36
C PHE A 832 -5.68 -0.36 5.58
N THR A 833 -6.44 0.75 5.66
CA THR A 833 -7.87 0.70 5.96
C THR A 833 -8.69 0.06 4.83
N ALA A 834 -8.19 0.09 3.59
CA ALA A 834 -8.81 -0.58 2.45
C ALA A 834 -8.87 -2.12 2.58
N MET A 835 -7.92 -2.72 3.33
CA MET A 835 -7.91 -4.17 3.56
C MET A 835 -8.86 -4.61 4.69
N VAL A 836 -9.32 -3.68 5.54
CA VAL A 836 -10.09 -3.97 6.76
C VAL A 836 -11.31 -4.82 6.49
N GLY A 837 -12.05 -4.55 5.40
CA GLY A 837 -13.24 -5.31 5.06
C GLY A 837 -13.01 -6.81 4.92
N SER A 838 -12.00 -7.20 4.13
CA SER A 838 -11.63 -8.60 3.91
C SER A 838 -11.08 -9.25 5.18
N ILE A 839 -10.27 -8.52 5.95
CA ILE A 839 -9.67 -9.00 7.20
C ILE A 839 -10.78 -9.25 8.25
N VAL A 840 -11.68 -8.29 8.44
CA VAL A 840 -12.79 -8.42 9.40
C VAL A 840 -13.78 -9.52 9.01
N PHE A 841 -14.05 -9.73 7.71
CA PHE A 841 -14.83 -10.90 7.28
C PHE A 841 -14.13 -12.21 7.65
N GLY A 842 -12.82 -12.30 7.42
CA GLY A 842 -12.04 -13.49 7.76
C GLY A 842 -12.06 -13.80 9.26
N ILE A 843 -11.86 -12.79 10.10
CA ILE A 843 -11.80 -12.94 11.57
C ILE A 843 -13.20 -13.08 12.19
N GLY A 844 -14.13 -12.21 11.81
CA GLY A 844 -15.44 -12.14 12.45
C GLY A 844 -16.38 -13.32 12.14
N VAL A 845 -16.16 -14.00 11.02
CA VAL A 845 -16.91 -15.23 10.67
C VAL A 845 -16.57 -16.38 11.62
N ASP A 846 -15.39 -16.42 12.19
CA ASP A 846 -14.94 -17.43 13.15
C ASP A 846 -15.87 -17.53 14.36
N ASP A 847 -16.11 -16.43 15.04
CA ASP A 847 -17.03 -16.36 16.18
C ASP A 847 -18.43 -16.86 15.83
N CYS A 848 -18.92 -16.51 14.62
CA CYS A 848 -20.21 -16.97 14.12
C CYS A 848 -20.26 -18.47 13.85
N ILE A 849 -19.18 -19.06 13.32
CA ILE A 849 -19.05 -20.50 13.07
C ILE A 849 -19.10 -21.26 14.41
N HIS A 850 -18.30 -20.86 15.37
CA HIS A 850 -18.30 -21.49 16.71
C HIS A 850 -19.67 -21.41 17.39
N MET A 851 -20.33 -20.26 17.29
CA MET A 851 -21.69 -20.09 17.84
C MET A 851 -22.72 -20.96 17.12
N ILE A 852 -22.75 -21.03 15.80
CA ILE A 852 -23.67 -21.84 15.01
C ILE A 852 -23.46 -23.33 15.25
N GLU A 853 -22.23 -23.82 15.29
CA GLU A 853 -21.92 -25.22 15.59
C GLU A 853 -22.45 -25.58 17.00
N ARG A 854 -22.23 -24.73 17.99
CA ARG A 854 -22.74 -24.98 19.35
C ARG A 854 -24.28 -24.96 19.42
N ILE A 855 -24.94 -24.03 18.72
CA ILE A 855 -26.40 -24.00 18.63
C ILE A 855 -26.95 -25.27 17.98
N ARG A 856 -26.21 -25.87 17.02
CA ARG A 856 -26.60 -27.15 16.41
C ARG A 856 -26.43 -28.33 17.36
N GLU A 857 -25.40 -28.31 18.22
CA GLU A 857 -25.18 -29.33 19.26
C GLU A 857 -26.26 -29.27 20.35
N GLU A 858 -26.60 -28.06 20.86
CA GLU A 858 -27.57 -27.86 21.95
C GLU A 858 -29.04 -27.84 21.47
N GLY A 859 -29.26 -27.71 20.18
CA GLY A 859 -30.56 -27.61 19.53
C GLY A 859 -31.09 -26.17 19.42
N GLU A 860 -31.86 -25.92 18.35
CA GLU A 860 -32.50 -24.61 18.09
C GLU A 860 -33.76 -24.41 18.96
N THR A 861 -33.60 -24.45 20.28
CA THR A 861 -34.64 -24.20 21.30
C THR A 861 -34.26 -22.98 22.13
N PRO A 862 -35.19 -22.29 22.81
CA PRO A 862 -34.84 -21.15 23.68
C PRO A 862 -33.80 -21.50 24.75
N THR A 863 -33.91 -22.69 25.32
CA THR A 863 -32.97 -23.20 26.33
C THR A 863 -31.63 -23.58 25.70
N GLY A 864 -31.64 -24.21 24.50
CA GLY A 864 -30.42 -24.54 23.75
C GLY A 864 -29.66 -23.32 23.34
N LEU A 865 -30.33 -22.27 22.83
CA LEU A 865 -29.70 -20.99 22.53
C LEU A 865 -29.05 -20.36 23.76
N ALA A 866 -29.76 -20.32 24.90
CA ALA A 866 -29.22 -19.76 26.12
C ALA A 866 -27.98 -20.54 26.64
N ARG A 867 -27.98 -21.89 26.57
CA ARG A 867 -26.83 -22.74 26.92
C ARG A 867 -25.64 -22.53 25.96
N SER A 868 -25.90 -22.39 24.66
CA SER A 868 -24.87 -22.13 23.68
C SER A 868 -24.14 -20.81 23.98
N ILE A 869 -24.87 -19.77 24.34
CA ILE A 869 -24.30 -18.47 24.72
C ILE A 869 -23.56 -18.58 26.06
N GLU A 870 -24.09 -19.33 27.03
CA GLU A 870 -23.47 -19.53 28.34
C GLU A 870 -22.07 -20.19 28.22
N SER A 871 -21.93 -21.22 27.39
CA SER A 871 -20.71 -22.00 27.26
C SER A 871 -19.75 -21.39 26.21
N THR A 872 -20.22 -21.21 24.99
CA THR A 872 -19.38 -20.76 23.86
C THR A 872 -19.22 -19.25 23.84
N GLY A 873 -20.23 -18.47 24.23
CA GLY A 873 -20.14 -17.01 24.31
C GLY A 873 -19.04 -16.55 25.28
N GLN A 874 -18.81 -17.27 26.39
CA GLN A 874 -17.68 -16.98 27.29
C GLN A 874 -16.34 -17.22 26.59
N THR A 875 -16.19 -18.31 25.83
CA THR A 875 -14.96 -18.61 25.12
C THR A 875 -14.71 -17.59 24.00
N ILE A 876 -15.74 -17.23 23.24
CA ILE A 876 -15.65 -16.18 22.22
C ILE A 876 -15.26 -14.83 22.83
N PHE A 877 -15.76 -14.48 24.01
CA PHE A 877 -15.31 -13.30 24.75
C PHE A 877 -13.81 -13.36 25.11
N GLU A 878 -13.36 -14.51 25.60
CA GLU A 878 -11.95 -14.73 25.97
C GLU A 878 -11.05 -14.57 24.72
N THR A 879 -11.44 -15.14 23.59
CA THR A 879 -10.67 -15.10 22.33
C THR A 879 -10.73 -13.71 21.69
N SER A 880 -11.90 -13.10 21.55
CA SER A 880 -12.00 -11.75 21.00
C SER A 880 -11.23 -10.71 21.84
N ALA A 881 -11.25 -10.86 23.19
CA ALA A 881 -10.48 -9.99 24.08
C ALA A 881 -8.97 -10.17 23.89
N THR A 882 -8.48 -11.38 23.63
CA THR A 882 -7.06 -11.63 23.32
C THR A 882 -6.65 -11.07 21.97
N THR A 883 -7.49 -11.21 20.94
CA THR A 883 -7.27 -10.63 19.62
C THR A 883 -7.23 -9.10 19.68
N MET A 884 -8.21 -8.49 20.38
CA MET A 884 -8.23 -7.05 20.61
C MET A 884 -6.99 -6.58 21.38
N ALA A 885 -6.51 -7.34 22.36
CA ALA A 885 -5.29 -7.00 23.12
C ALA A 885 -4.03 -7.06 22.22
N GLY A 886 -3.95 -8.05 21.35
CA GLY A 886 -2.86 -8.15 20.36
C GLY A 886 -2.82 -6.93 19.44
N ILE A 887 -3.97 -6.55 18.91
CA ILE A 887 -4.15 -5.41 18.01
C ILE A 887 -3.93 -4.06 18.73
N ALA A 888 -4.26 -3.96 20.02
CA ALA A 888 -4.09 -2.73 20.81
C ALA A 888 -2.62 -2.28 20.91
N ALA A 889 -1.65 -3.16 20.68
CA ALA A 889 -0.25 -2.76 20.55
C ALA A 889 -0.03 -1.79 19.39
N GLY A 890 -0.86 -1.86 18.36
CA GLY A 890 -0.83 -0.95 17.23
C GLY A 890 -1.17 0.52 17.56
N PHE A 891 -1.70 0.81 18.76
CA PHE A 891 -1.87 2.20 19.23
C PHE A 891 -0.55 2.85 19.68
N LEU A 892 0.55 2.11 19.69
CA LEU A 892 1.88 2.60 20.02
C LEU A 892 2.71 2.93 18.77
N VAL A 893 2.12 2.81 17.59
CA VAL A 893 2.78 3.09 16.30
C VAL A 893 2.96 4.59 16.11
N ALA A 894 4.09 4.99 15.56
CA ALA A 894 4.34 6.37 15.17
C ALA A 894 3.64 6.78 13.85
N PHE A 895 3.10 5.82 13.11
CA PHE A 895 2.48 6.01 11.81
C PHE A 895 0.95 6.20 11.94
N PRO A 896 0.37 7.42 11.79
CA PRO A 896 -1.05 7.67 12.04
C PRO A 896 -1.99 6.82 11.17
N GLY A 897 -1.65 6.61 9.91
CA GLY A 897 -2.46 5.77 9.01
C GLY A 897 -2.55 4.31 9.48
N LEU A 898 -1.50 3.78 10.08
CA LEU A 898 -1.46 2.45 10.65
C LEU A 898 -2.12 2.39 12.05
N GLU A 899 -1.97 3.42 12.87
CA GLU A 899 -2.70 3.57 14.13
C GLU A 899 -4.22 3.54 13.88
N ASN A 900 -4.69 4.33 12.91
CA ASN A 900 -6.09 4.38 12.48
C ASN A 900 -6.59 3.00 12.01
N PHE A 901 -5.78 2.26 11.27
CA PHE A 901 -6.10 0.89 10.87
C PHE A 901 -6.30 -0.02 12.09
N PHE A 902 -5.38 -0.01 13.06
CA PHE A 902 -5.48 -0.83 14.26
C PHE A 902 -6.66 -0.41 15.15
N MET A 903 -6.93 0.90 15.25
CA MET A 903 -8.10 1.39 15.97
C MET A 903 -9.40 0.90 15.33
N LEU A 904 -9.52 1.00 14.02
CA LEU A 904 -10.68 0.52 13.28
C LEU A 904 -10.85 -0.99 13.42
N MET A 905 -9.76 -1.77 13.29
CA MET A 905 -9.76 -3.21 13.49
C MET A 905 -10.18 -3.60 14.91
N PHE A 906 -9.66 -2.93 15.93
CA PHE A 906 -10.02 -3.16 17.33
C PHE A 906 -11.51 -2.99 17.58
N LEU A 907 -12.09 -1.90 17.07
CA LEU A 907 -13.53 -1.62 17.21
C LEU A 907 -14.38 -2.63 16.43
N LEU A 908 -14.02 -2.94 15.19
CA LEU A 908 -14.80 -3.86 14.35
C LEU A 908 -14.77 -5.30 14.88
N ILE A 909 -13.66 -5.77 15.42
CA ILE A 909 -13.57 -7.09 16.08
C ILE A 909 -14.43 -7.11 17.35
N GLY A 910 -14.40 -6.03 18.15
CA GLY A 910 -15.29 -5.89 19.29
C GLY A 910 -16.77 -5.95 18.90
N PHE A 911 -17.15 -5.32 17.82
CA PHE A 911 -18.51 -5.40 17.28
C PHE A 911 -18.83 -6.77 16.65
N ALA A 912 -17.86 -7.44 16.03
CA ALA A 912 -18.03 -8.80 15.52
C ALA A 912 -18.34 -9.78 16.65
N PHE A 913 -17.62 -9.68 17.78
CA PHE A 913 -17.94 -10.39 19.01
C PHE A 913 -19.39 -10.11 19.47
N LEU A 914 -19.77 -8.84 19.58
CA LEU A 914 -21.13 -8.48 20.04
C LEU A 914 -22.22 -9.00 19.10
N THR A 915 -22.01 -8.94 17.80
CA THR A 915 -22.98 -9.42 16.81
C THR A 915 -23.03 -10.94 16.74
N SER A 916 -21.94 -11.66 16.92
CA SER A 916 -21.93 -13.12 16.95
C SER A 916 -22.62 -13.67 18.19
N VAL A 917 -22.41 -13.08 19.36
CA VAL A 917 -22.95 -13.57 20.64
C VAL A 917 -24.38 -13.08 20.89
N PHE A 918 -24.72 -11.85 20.47
CA PHE A 918 -26.06 -11.29 20.79
C PHE A 918 -26.97 -11.21 19.56
N LEU A 919 -26.48 -10.76 18.40
CA LEU A 919 -27.31 -10.56 17.22
C LEU A 919 -27.68 -11.89 16.53
N LEU A 920 -26.72 -12.80 16.37
CA LEU A 920 -26.99 -14.09 15.71
C LEU A 920 -28.10 -14.90 16.43
N PRO A 921 -28.05 -15.11 17.77
CA PRO A 921 -29.14 -15.77 18.47
C PRO A 921 -30.46 -14.98 18.43
N ALA A 922 -30.41 -13.63 18.44
CA ALA A 922 -31.60 -12.79 18.31
C ALA A 922 -32.28 -12.96 16.94
N ILE A 923 -31.52 -13.07 15.85
CA ILE A 923 -32.04 -13.34 14.49
C ILE A 923 -32.72 -14.71 14.45
N ILE A 924 -32.08 -15.73 15.03
CA ILE A 924 -32.66 -17.09 15.11
C ILE A 924 -33.96 -17.07 15.92
N THR A 925 -33.96 -16.41 17.07
CA THR A 925 -35.16 -16.25 17.92
C THR A 925 -36.27 -15.53 17.18
N ALA A 926 -35.98 -14.42 16.51
CA ALA A 926 -36.98 -13.67 15.72
C ALA A 926 -37.61 -14.53 14.63
N TRP A 927 -36.78 -15.34 13.93
CA TRP A 927 -37.29 -16.26 12.91
C TRP A 927 -38.27 -17.28 13.46
N TYR A 928 -37.94 -17.96 14.57
CA TYR A 928 -38.79 -18.98 15.18
C TYR A 928 -40.01 -18.39 15.88
N GLU A 929 -39.86 -17.25 16.56
CA GLU A 929 -41.00 -16.57 17.21
C GLU A 929 -42.01 -16.09 16.17
N THR A 930 -41.56 -15.47 15.07
CA THR A 930 -42.43 -15.02 13.97
C THR A 930 -43.15 -16.22 13.32
N LYS A 931 -42.40 -17.30 13.05
CA LYS A 931 -42.99 -18.53 12.48
C LYS A 931 -44.03 -19.16 13.41
N SER A 932 -43.79 -19.21 14.74
CA SER A 932 -44.69 -19.72 15.74
C SER A 932 -45.96 -18.90 15.83
N ARG A 933 -45.84 -17.56 15.85
CA ARG A 933 -47.01 -16.64 15.88
C ARG A 933 -47.84 -16.73 14.61
N LEU A 934 -47.21 -16.76 13.44
CA LEU A 934 -47.91 -16.92 12.15
C LEU A 934 -48.61 -18.29 12.01
N SER A 935 -48.09 -19.33 12.66
CA SER A 935 -48.70 -20.67 12.67
C SER A 935 -49.76 -20.87 13.78
N GLY A 936 -50.08 -19.84 14.57
CA GLY A 936 -51.06 -19.89 15.63
C GLY A 936 -50.67 -20.70 16.87
N LYS A 937 -49.40 -21.10 17.01
CA LYS A 937 -48.90 -21.94 18.12
C LYS A 937 -48.54 -21.16 19.39
N GLY A 938 -48.72 -19.83 19.41
CA GLY A 938 -48.38 -18.99 20.54
C GLY A 938 -46.87 -18.57 20.56
N THR A 939 -46.36 -18.18 21.73
CA THR A 939 -44.98 -17.76 21.90
C THR A 939 -44.03 -18.95 21.84
N TRP A 940 -42.96 -18.84 21.02
CA TRP A 940 -41.88 -19.84 20.95
C TRP A 940 -40.93 -19.75 22.16
N ILE A 941 -40.82 -18.57 22.77
CA ILE A 941 -39.90 -18.29 23.86
C ILE A 941 -40.47 -18.90 25.17
N LYS A 942 -40.09 -20.17 25.43
CA LYS A 942 -40.35 -20.86 26.68
C LYS A 942 -39.06 -21.51 27.16
N PHE A 943 -38.61 -21.21 28.36
CA PHE A 943 -37.44 -21.85 28.97
C PHE A 943 -37.88 -23.10 29.74
N GLU A 944 -37.20 -24.23 29.57
CA GLU A 944 -37.42 -25.50 30.24
C GLU A 944 -37.09 -25.38 31.74
N GLY A 945 -37.69 -24.80 32.54
CA GLY A 945 -37.50 -24.57 33.97
C GLY A 945 -38.60 -23.75 34.55
N ASP A 946 -39.26 -22.94 33.70
CA ASP A 946 -40.45 -22.21 34.14
C ASP A 946 -41.70 -23.11 34.23
N ALA A 947 -41.67 -24.29 33.55
CA ALA A 947 -42.73 -25.28 33.61
C ALA A 947 -42.68 -26.21 34.87
N LEU A 948 -41.48 -26.34 35.46
CA LEU A 948 -41.30 -27.16 36.69
C LEU A 948 -41.72 -26.42 37.96
N ILE A 949 -41.87 -25.11 37.94
CA ILE A 949 -42.35 -24.33 39.07
C ILE A 949 -43.87 -24.36 39.14
N ASP A 950 -44.57 -24.44 37.98
CA ASP A 950 -46.02 -24.57 37.94
C ASP A 950 -46.51 -26.00 38.34
N THR A 951 -45.70 -27.05 38.10
CA THR A 951 -46.02 -28.42 38.55
C THR A 951 -45.65 -28.70 40.00
N SER A 952 -44.70 -27.96 40.57
CA SER A 952 -44.36 -28.09 42.01
C SER A 952 -45.42 -27.47 42.94
N ASP A 953 -46.09 -26.43 42.49
CA ASP A 953 -47.18 -25.79 43.26
C ASP A 953 -48.44 -26.66 43.26
N ASP A 954 -48.69 -27.39 42.17
CA ASP A 954 -49.87 -28.35 42.15
C ASP A 954 -49.56 -29.65 42.93
N LEU A 955 -48.29 -30.13 42.89
CA LEU A 955 -47.88 -31.28 43.73
C LEU A 955 -47.83 -30.97 45.23
N VAL A 956 -47.49 -29.72 45.59
CA VAL A 956 -47.54 -29.27 46.98
C VAL A 956 -48.98 -29.09 47.47
N LYS A 957 -49.90 -28.63 46.60
CA LYS A 957 -51.34 -28.58 46.92
C LYS A 957 -51.96 -29.94 47.07
N ASP A 958 -51.63 -30.92 46.25
CA ASP A 958 -52.12 -32.30 46.37
C ASP A 958 -51.50 -33.03 47.57
N ALA A 959 -50.25 -32.73 47.95
CA ALA A 959 -49.62 -33.27 49.14
C ALA A 959 -50.21 -32.70 50.46
N VAL A 960 -50.74 -31.48 50.43
CA VAL A 960 -51.39 -30.86 51.57
C VAL A 960 -52.81 -31.37 51.73
N LEU A 961 -53.49 -31.76 50.61
CA LEU A 961 -54.85 -32.36 50.64
C LEU A 961 -54.86 -33.86 51.03
N LEU A 962 -53.70 -34.53 51.06
CA LEU A 962 -53.53 -35.93 51.50
C LEU A 962 -53.19 -36.07 52.98
N ASN A 963 -52.90 -34.96 53.70
CA ASN A 963 -52.55 -34.94 55.12
C ASN A 963 -53.71 -34.30 55.98
N GLU A 964 -54.85 -33.93 55.40
CA GLU A 964 -56.15 -33.76 56.14
C GLU A 964 -57.08 -34.98 55.90
#